data_fc11126924b000edc3836b84fdb7491a
#
_entry.id   fc11126924b000edc3836b84fdb7491a
#
_cell.length_a   1.000
_cell.length_b   1.000
_cell.length_c   1.000
_cell.angle_alpha   90.00
_cell.angle_beta   90.00
_cell.angle_gamma   90.00
#
_symmetry.space_group_name_H-M   'P 1'
#
loop_
_entity.id
_entity.type
_entity.pdbx_description
1 polymer ?
#
loop_
_entity_poly.entity_id
_entity_poly.type
_entity_poly.pdbx_seq_one_letter_code
_entity_poly.pdbx_strand_id
1 'polypeptide(L)'
;MDFQDQFDGWLLDVSTYSNGVILWVKTVKEQKVLKIFHDFHPEFFAVPKRHVYKDFKRLKQILESHRNINGVRICEKYVKLEDHKKTKIFGVSVVKPSVFKKTIKEIDKIGFFTLYNTDLPISQMYFYVNDLFPMSLCGFKVKLEKMKKGNIDSMRLISLDLKDDNEELFYDLPPLKAVWLDIKVQQRGMRSYYNDPLVCAEVSIVEKDEKANIPRADGQRKRKILIDKADEAETIKTISKVIERLDPDIILTHGGDEFVFPYLAARASVNRVSKDLYFSRTRTPLRNCIFNLSGNSDHYMSYGIIMRRSKTQVYFTGRFHLDTTTYGSLHFSEGNIPGVIEVARVSRVPMQRLCRVTIGGALQSIQYYNAYKLDHLIPPFKKSPEDFRSGIDLITNDRGGHIFEPLIGVFDQVVELDFSSMYPSLMANFNISSETINCQCCKDDGTGIKVPGTNFHICTKRQGIISKSISLPLRKRLECKAYNKTHDDLRYKFTDIALKWVLVVSFGYLGFKNARFGKIEAHQTVCAFAREFLLRSAEIAKKYGCKVVHGIVDSMWLQDTKGRTPEEFDKLTKKIADEISESTGIPMSWEGRFNNIVFLPSRAEPDVPALSHYWGIKSDGEVKVRGIEVRRRDMPKIVKDAQYAFIDIFQGARTVDEFIERIPKAKKKLYEYVERVYSGKVSGNDLTIRQKISRKPSAYKVNSYQAVAARQLERSGVVASAG
;
A
#
# COMPACT_ATOMS: atom_id res chain seq x y z
N MET A 1 -11.12 -12.80 46.25
CA MET A 1 -10.94 -13.89 45.26
C MET A 1 -10.66 -13.27 43.91
N ASP A 2 -9.49 -13.55 43.36
CA ASP A 2 -9.10 -13.06 42.02
C ASP A 2 -9.81 -13.96 41.02
N PHE A 3 -10.89 -13.47 40.40
CA PHE A 3 -11.56 -14.19 39.32
C PHE A 3 -10.66 -14.14 38.07
N GLN A 4 -10.28 -15.34 37.62
CA GLN A 4 -9.65 -15.51 36.29
C GLN A 4 -10.74 -15.88 35.29
N ASP A 5 -10.69 -15.29 34.10
CA ASP A 5 -11.59 -15.62 32.98
C ASP A 5 -10.76 -15.99 31.76
N GLN A 6 -11.29 -16.87 30.91
CA GLN A 6 -10.63 -17.32 29.68
C GLN A 6 -11.63 -17.31 28.54
N PHE A 7 -11.25 -16.72 27.41
CA PHE A 7 -12.08 -16.63 26.22
C PHE A 7 -11.25 -16.48 24.96
N ASP A 8 -11.88 -16.73 23.82
CA ASP A 8 -11.32 -16.50 22.50
C ASP A 8 -11.84 -15.20 21.91
N GLY A 9 -10.95 -14.48 21.20
CA GLY A 9 -11.30 -13.22 20.58
C GLY A 9 -10.31 -12.78 19.52
N TRP A 10 -10.73 -11.87 18.67
CA TRP A 10 -9.85 -11.21 17.69
C TRP A 10 -9.18 -9.99 18.29
N LEU A 11 -7.85 -9.92 18.18
CA LEU A 11 -7.06 -8.75 18.59
C LEU A 11 -7.23 -7.64 17.54
N LEU A 12 -8.18 -6.74 17.77
CA LEU A 12 -8.51 -5.67 16.83
C LEU A 12 -7.38 -4.64 16.73
N ASP A 13 -6.94 -4.10 17.87
CA ASP A 13 -5.97 -3.00 17.94
C ASP A 13 -5.16 -3.05 19.24
N VAL A 14 -4.00 -2.39 19.22
CA VAL A 14 -3.14 -2.18 20.37
C VAL A 14 -2.87 -0.69 20.54
N SER A 15 -3.34 -0.11 21.63
CA SER A 15 -3.12 1.29 21.98
C SER A 15 -2.24 1.42 23.22
N THR A 16 -1.55 2.54 23.35
CA THR A 16 -0.65 2.78 24.50
C THR A 16 -1.39 3.46 25.66
N TYR A 17 -1.02 3.10 26.87
CA TYR A 17 -1.35 3.87 28.07
C TYR A 17 -0.08 4.14 28.88
N SER A 18 -0.21 4.77 30.05
CA SER A 18 0.95 5.24 30.83
C SER A 18 1.98 4.14 31.10
N ASN A 19 1.57 2.95 31.52
CA ASN A 19 2.46 1.88 32.00
C ASN A 19 2.61 0.71 31.01
N GLY A 20 1.85 0.67 29.94
CA GLY A 20 1.90 -0.46 29.01
C GLY A 20 1.02 -0.25 27.77
N VAL A 21 0.35 -1.31 27.37
CA VAL A 21 -0.57 -1.33 26.24
C VAL A 21 -1.97 -1.77 26.65
N ILE A 22 -2.93 -1.33 25.88
CA ILE A 22 -4.31 -1.78 25.94
C ILE A 22 -4.57 -2.62 24.71
N LEU A 23 -4.99 -3.85 24.88
CA LEU A 23 -5.45 -4.73 23.84
C LEU A 23 -6.97 -4.55 23.68
N TRP A 24 -7.40 -4.22 22.48
CA TRP A 24 -8.80 -4.14 22.12
C TRP A 24 -9.20 -5.44 21.46
N VAL A 25 -10.04 -6.23 22.14
CA VAL A 25 -10.34 -7.60 21.74
C VAL A 25 -11.83 -7.75 21.51
N LYS A 26 -12.22 -8.25 20.33
CA LYS A 26 -13.61 -8.61 20.04
C LYS A 26 -13.82 -10.09 20.34
N THR A 27 -14.66 -10.39 21.33
CA THR A 27 -14.93 -11.78 21.74
C THR A 27 -15.68 -12.56 20.65
N VAL A 28 -15.34 -13.85 20.50
CA VAL A 28 -15.99 -14.74 19.53
C VAL A 28 -17.45 -14.97 19.90
N LYS A 29 -17.74 -15.32 21.17
CA LYS A 29 -19.10 -15.70 21.63
C LYS A 29 -20.05 -14.50 21.67
N GLU A 30 -19.70 -13.44 22.40
CA GLU A 30 -20.61 -12.31 22.64
C GLU A 30 -20.48 -11.20 21.62
N GLN A 31 -19.44 -11.23 20.78
CA GLN A 31 -19.11 -10.19 19.80
C GLN A 31 -18.95 -8.78 20.41
N LYS A 32 -18.63 -8.71 21.69
CA LYS A 32 -18.33 -7.47 22.43
C LYS A 32 -16.87 -7.12 22.32
N VAL A 33 -16.56 -5.83 22.37
CA VAL A 33 -15.18 -5.36 22.39
C VAL A 33 -14.76 -5.11 23.84
N LEU A 34 -13.76 -5.86 24.27
CA LEU A 34 -13.18 -5.79 25.60
C LEU A 34 -11.90 -4.97 25.58
N LYS A 35 -11.60 -4.36 26.72
CA LYS A 35 -10.39 -3.57 27.00
C LYS A 35 -9.53 -4.33 28.00
N ILE A 36 -8.37 -4.83 27.55
CA ILE A 36 -7.45 -5.62 28.36
C ILE A 36 -6.14 -4.86 28.53
N PHE A 37 -5.71 -4.65 29.76
CA PHE A 37 -4.44 -4.01 30.09
C PHE A 37 -3.31 -5.02 30.14
N HIS A 38 -2.17 -4.66 29.58
CA HIS A 38 -0.94 -5.44 29.66
C HIS A 38 0.26 -4.53 29.90
N ASP A 39 1.05 -4.84 30.91
CA ASP A 39 2.29 -4.11 31.17
C ASP A 39 3.30 -4.43 30.07
N PHE A 40 3.87 -3.39 29.48
CA PHE A 40 4.78 -3.53 28.36
C PHE A 40 5.96 -2.57 28.49
N HIS A 41 7.15 -3.13 28.39
CA HIS A 41 8.42 -2.43 28.48
C HIS A 41 9.05 -2.35 27.07
N PRO A 42 8.86 -1.27 26.32
CA PRO A 42 9.41 -1.16 24.97
C PRO A 42 10.95 -1.16 25.01
N GLU A 43 11.55 -1.82 24.02
CA GLU A 43 12.99 -1.97 23.90
C GLU A 43 13.54 -1.19 22.71
N PHE A 44 14.70 -0.55 22.90
CA PHE A 44 15.56 -0.04 21.83
C PHE A 44 16.97 -0.65 21.98
N PHE A 45 17.81 -0.48 20.94
CA PHE A 45 19.16 -1.01 20.98
C PHE A 45 20.19 0.10 21.01
N ALA A 46 21.22 -0.06 21.85
CA ALA A 46 22.32 0.85 22.00
C ALA A 46 23.65 0.16 21.58
N VAL A 47 24.25 0.66 20.50
CA VAL A 47 25.53 0.16 20.00
C VAL A 47 26.62 1.10 20.48
N PRO A 48 27.61 0.62 21.25
CA PRO A 48 28.75 1.43 21.68
C PRO A 48 29.54 1.98 20.48
N LYS A 49 29.93 3.24 20.52
CA LYS A 49 30.83 3.82 19.52
C LYS A 49 32.25 3.26 19.68
N ARG A 50 33.02 3.16 18.60
CA ARG A 50 34.34 2.51 18.57
C ARG A 50 35.30 3.02 19.66
N HIS A 51 35.32 4.31 19.96
CA HIS A 51 36.23 4.93 20.92
C HIS A 51 35.93 4.54 22.38
N VAL A 52 34.73 4.05 22.69
CA VAL A 52 34.32 3.64 24.07
C VAL A 52 34.09 2.14 24.21
N TYR A 53 34.22 1.36 23.13
CA TYR A 53 33.87 -0.08 23.13
C TYR A 53 34.67 -0.92 24.11
N LYS A 54 35.88 -0.49 24.49
CA LYS A 54 36.75 -1.23 25.43
C LYS A 54 36.21 -1.34 26.86
N ASP A 55 35.29 -0.43 27.26
CA ASP A 55 34.73 -0.41 28.63
C ASP A 55 33.24 -0.84 28.63
N PHE A 56 32.99 -2.03 28.11
CA PHE A 56 31.62 -2.54 27.91
C PHE A 56 30.84 -2.70 29.22
N LYS A 57 31.53 -3.07 30.32
CA LYS A 57 30.95 -3.19 31.66
C LYS A 57 30.48 -1.83 32.19
N ARG A 58 31.32 -0.80 32.10
CA ARG A 58 30.99 0.57 32.51
C ARG A 58 29.83 1.15 31.66
N LEU A 59 29.81 0.90 30.34
CA LEU A 59 28.74 1.34 29.49
C LEU A 59 27.39 0.73 29.87
N LYS A 60 27.39 -0.55 30.30
CA LYS A 60 26.19 -1.21 30.83
C LYS A 60 25.71 -0.52 32.12
N GLN A 61 26.61 -0.24 33.05
CA GLN A 61 26.28 0.45 34.30
C GLN A 61 25.70 1.85 34.07
N ILE A 62 26.23 2.61 33.08
CA ILE A 62 25.71 3.92 32.70
C ILE A 62 24.25 3.80 32.22
N LEU A 63 23.92 2.79 31.42
CA LEU A 63 22.54 2.56 30.99
C LEU A 63 21.66 2.14 32.19
N GLU A 64 22.10 1.20 32.99
CA GLU A 64 21.36 0.68 34.17
C GLU A 64 21.09 1.74 35.25
N SER A 65 21.97 2.72 35.38
CA SER A 65 21.79 3.82 36.36
C SER A 65 20.69 4.84 35.93
N HIS A 66 20.22 4.77 34.72
CA HIS A 66 19.22 5.73 34.25
C HIS A 66 17.80 5.37 34.74
N ARG A 67 17.14 6.29 35.45
CA ARG A 67 15.86 6.10 36.18
C ARG A 67 14.70 5.52 35.35
N ASN A 68 14.72 5.71 34.04
CA ASN A 68 13.66 5.24 33.15
C ASN A 68 13.98 3.90 32.44
N ILE A 69 15.10 3.28 32.77
CA ILE A 69 15.50 1.99 32.23
C ILE A 69 15.05 0.89 33.20
N ASN A 70 14.34 -0.10 32.70
CA ASN A 70 13.85 -1.26 33.41
C ASN A 70 14.92 -2.37 33.49
N GLY A 71 15.72 -2.51 32.43
CA GLY A 71 16.78 -3.48 32.34
C GLY A 71 17.63 -3.35 31.08
N VAL A 72 18.85 -3.87 31.16
CA VAL A 72 19.82 -3.88 30.07
C VAL A 72 20.33 -5.30 29.87
N ARG A 73 20.06 -5.87 28.71
CA ARG A 73 20.58 -7.19 28.30
C ARG A 73 21.67 -7.04 27.26
N ILE A 74 22.61 -7.95 27.26
CA ILE A 74 23.62 -8.06 26.18
C ILE A 74 23.06 -9.04 25.15
N CYS A 75 23.08 -8.65 23.90
CA CYS A 75 22.65 -9.48 22.78
C CYS A 75 23.56 -9.29 21.57
N GLU A 76 23.45 -10.19 20.59
CA GLU A 76 24.24 -10.15 19.38
C GLU A 76 23.32 -9.88 18.17
N LYS A 77 23.62 -8.81 17.41
CA LYS A 77 22.82 -8.38 16.26
C LYS A 77 23.72 -7.96 15.11
N TYR A 78 23.19 -8.00 13.89
CA TYR A 78 23.78 -7.32 12.72
C TYR A 78 23.50 -5.82 12.84
N VAL A 79 24.56 -5.00 12.92
CA VAL A 79 24.43 -3.55 13.13
C VAL A 79 24.23 -2.81 11.81
N LYS A 80 25.00 -3.19 10.80
CA LYS A 80 24.88 -2.68 9.43
C LYS A 80 24.30 -3.76 8.52
N LEU A 81 23.76 -3.36 7.38
CA LEU A 81 23.27 -4.31 6.37
C LEU A 81 24.37 -5.21 5.82
N GLU A 82 25.55 -4.64 5.63
CA GLU A 82 26.73 -5.32 5.06
C GLU A 82 27.39 -6.29 6.06
N ASP A 83 27.09 -6.19 7.35
CA ASP A 83 27.73 -7.02 8.37
C ASP A 83 27.42 -8.51 8.13
N HIS A 84 28.49 -9.31 8.08
CA HIS A 84 28.40 -10.77 7.97
C HIS A 84 28.57 -11.49 9.32
N LYS A 85 28.90 -10.75 10.37
CA LYS A 85 29.02 -11.23 11.75
C LYS A 85 28.19 -10.34 12.67
N LYS A 86 27.55 -10.99 13.67
CA LYS A 86 26.83 -10.26 14.71
C LYS A 86 27.81 -9.58 15.66
N THR A 87 27.42 -8.43 16.19
CA THR A 87 28.18 -7.64 17.15
C THR A 87 27.43 -7.65 18.49
N LYS A 88 28.18 -7.75 19.59
CA LYS A 88 27.63 -7.59 20.95
C LYS A 88 27.18 -6.16 21.17
N ILE A 89 25.94 -5.99 21.60
CA ILE A 89 25.27 -4.70 21.81
C ILE A 89 24.37 -4.76 23.05
N PHE A 90 23.80 -3.62 23.43
CA PHE A 90 22.84 -3.55 24.52
C PHE A 90 21.41 -3.48 23.99
N GLY A 91 20.54 -4.40 24.43
CA GLY A 91 19.09 -4.26 24.38
C GLY A 91 18.62 -3.54 25.64
N VAL A 92 17.97 -2.39 25.48
CA VAL A 92 17.61 -1.49 26.57
C VAL A 92 16.11 -1.42 26.71
N SER A 93 15.59 -2.01 27.77
CA SER A 93 14.17 -2.02 28.10
C SER A 93 13.80 -0.78 28.92
N VAL A 94 12.76 -0.07 28.53
CA VAL A 94 12.29 1.17 29.19
C VAL A 94 11.12 0.85 30.11
N VAL A 95 11.07 1.45 31.30
CA VAL A 95 10.06 1.14 32.34
C VAL A 95 8.62 1.26 31.88
N LYS A 96 8.32 2.16 30.92
CA LYS A 96 6.95 2.34 30.39
C LYS A 96 6.93 3.10 29.08
N PRO A 97 5.90 2.88 28.23
CA PRO A 97 5.75 3.54 26.93
C PRO A 97 5.77 5.06 26.95
N SER A 98 5.17 5.67 27.97
CA SER A 98 5.03 7.13 28.05
C SER A 98 6.35 7.90 28.15
N VAL A 99 7.42 7.26 28.64
CA VAL A 99 8.75 7.87 28.77
C VAL A 99 9.72 7.43 27.67
N PHE A 100 9.33 6.53 26.76
CA PHE A 100 10.21 5.92 25.76
C PHE A 100 10.96 6.94 24.90
N LYS A 101 10.23 7.88 24.26
CA LYS A 101 10.85 8.91 23.43
C LYS A 101 11.77 9.86 24.21
N LYS A 102 11.40 10.17 25.47
CA LYS A 102 12.21 11.02 26.33
C LYS A 102 13.50 10.32 26.70
N THR A 103 13.43 9.05 27.11
CA THR A 103 14.60 8.23 27.49
C THR A 103 15.60 8.10 26.33
N ILE A 104 15.10 7.83 25.11
CA ILE A 104 15.96 7.80 23.90
C ILE A 104 16.74 9.11 23.74
N LYS A 105 16.06 10.28 23.85
CA LYS A 105 16.73 11.58 23.74
C LYS A 105 17.76 11.83 24.85
N GLU A 106 17.48 11.36 26.05
CA GLU A 106 18.40 11.47 27.19
C GLU A 106 19.65 10.59 27.01
N ILE A 107 19.47 9.35 26.56
CA ILE A 107 20.58 8.42 26.28
C ILE A 107 21.42 8.89 25.07
N ASP A 108 20.77 9.40 24.01
CA ASP A 108 21.47 9.91 22.81
C ASP A 108 22.40 11.09 23.17
N LYS A 109 22.00 11.96 24.10
CA LYS A 109 22.82 13.08 24.60
C LYS A 109 24.10 12.65 25.32
N ILE A 110 24.15 11.43 25.87
CA ILE A 110 25.39 10.90 26.52
C ILE A 110 26.52 10.77 25.48
N GLY A 111 26.16 10.57 24.20
CA GLY A 111 27.11 10.58 23.09
C GLY A 111 27.92 9.28 22.92
N PHE A 112 27.80 8.29 23.79
CA PHE A 112 28.58 7.05 23.77
C PHE A 112 27.99 5.97 22.85
N PHE A 113 26.71 6.10 22.49
CA PHE A 113 25.95 5.09 21.78
C PHE A 113 25.45 5.59 20.42
N THR A 114 25.27 4.65 19.49
CA THR A 114 24.40 4.80 18.34
C THR A 114 23.14 4.02 18.60
N LEU A 115 21.99 4.68 18.50
CA LEU A 115 20.70 4.09 18.88
C LEU A 115 19.93 3.57 17.67
N TYR A 116 19.24 2.44 17.84
CA TYR A 116 18.47 1.76 16.81
C TYR A 116 17.08 1.37 17.32
N ASN A 117 16.12 1.12 16.43
CA ASN A 117 14.72 0.79 16.73
C ASN A 117 14.01 1.88 17.56
N THR A 118 14.43 3.14 17.43
CA THR A 118 14.02 4.25 18.30
C THR A 118 12.75 4.95 17.89
N ASP A 119 12.30 4.77 16.65
CA ASP A 119 11.16 5.46 16.04
C ASP A 119 10.02 4.52 15.64
N LEU A 120 10.12 3.25 15.99
CA LEU A 120 9.03 2.30 15.80
C LEU A 120 7.85 2.65 16.72
N PRO A 121 6.60 2.59 16.24
CA PRO A 121 5.44 2.75 17.10
C PRO A 121 5.35 1.65 18.14
N ILE A 122 4.96 2.01 19.36
CA ILE A 122 4.87 1.06 20.47
C ILE A 122 3.92 -0.12 20.16
N SER A 123 2.79 0.15 19.50
CA SER A 123 1.86 -0.91 19.06
C SER A 123 2.52 -1.90 18.08
N GLN A 124 3.36 -1.42 17.16
CA GLN A 124 4.08 -2.30 16.25
C GLN A 124 5.20 -3.07 16.96
N MET A 125 5.92 -2.44 17.90
CA MET A 125 6.88 -3.15 18.75
C MET A 125 6.21 -4.28 19.52
N TYR A 126 5.01 -4.04 20.07
CA TYR A 126 4.25 -5.06 20.78
C TYR A 126 3.92 -6.25 19.86
N PHE A 127 3.46 -6.00 18.64
CA PHE A 127 3.22 -7.05 17.64
C PHE A 127 4.51 -7.82 17.30
N TYR A 128 5.64 -7.13 17.13
CA TYR A 128 6.91 -7.78 16.75
C TYR A 128 7.48 -8.67 17.85
N VAL A 129 7.43 -8.19 19.09
CA VAL A 129 7.99 -8.92 20.27
C VAL A 129 7.15 -10.17 20.58
N ASN A 130 5.82 -10.07 20.45
CA ASN A 130 4.91 -11.16 20.78
C ASN A 130 4.50 -12.01 19.57
N ASP A 131 5.07 -11.75 18.41
CA ASP A 131 4.74 -12.40 17.12
C ASP A 131 3.26 -12.33 16.73
N LEU A 132 2.60 -11.26 17.11
CA LEU A 132 1.20 -11.00 16.86
C LEU A 132 1.00 -10.12 15.63
N PHE A 133 -0.25 -10.02 15.20
CA PHE A 133 -0.68 -9.15 14.10
C PHE A 133 -2.12 -8.67 14.31
N PRO A 134 -2.52 -7.53 13.72
CA PRO A 134 -3.89 -7.04 13.81
C PRO A 134 -4.90 -8.06 13.28
N MET A 135 -6.05 -8.14 13.89
CA MET A 135 -7.16 -9.06 13.56
C MET A 135 -6.81 -10.55 13.74
N SER A 136 -5.75 -10.88 14.48
CA SER A 136 -5.44 -12.28 14.84
C SER A 136 -6.46 -12.84 15.83
N LEU A 137 -6.83 -14.11 15.64
CA LEU A 137 -7.63 -14.86 16.61
C LEU A 137 -6.69 -15.39 17.71
N CYS A 138 -7.02 -15.09 18.97
CA CYS A 138 -6.21 -15.47 20.12
C CYS A 138 -7.09 -16.00 21.27
N GLY A 139 -6.50 -16.88 22.07
CA GLY A 139 -7.00 -17.24 23.39
C GLY A 139 -6.46 -16.28 24.44
N PHE A 140 -7.32 -15.72 25.26
CA PHE A 140 -6.96 -14.77 26.31
C PHE A 140 -7.27 -15.37 27.68
N LYS A 141 -6.30 -15.33 28.58
CA LYS A 141 -6.48 -15.56 30.00
C LYS A 141 -6.27 -14.24 30.74
N VAL A 142 -7.28 -13.80 31.48
CA VAL A 142 -7.29 -12.49 32.13
C VAL A 142 -7.61 -12.59 33.61
N LYS A 143 -7.12 -11.62 34.37
CA LYS A 143 -7.45 -11.40 35.78
C LYS A 143 -8.36 -10.18 35.85
N LEU A 144 -9.49 -10.31 36.58
CA LEU A 144 -10.41 -9.22 36.88
C LEU A 144 -9.94 -8.50 38.15
N GLU A 145 -9.60 -7.23 38.05
CA GLU A 145 -9.23 -6.38 39.16
C GLU A 145 -10.38 -5.42 39.49
N LYS A 146 -10.95 -5.51 40.70
CA LYS A 146 -11.94 -4.56 41.21
C LYS A 146 -11.27 -3.22 41.50
N MET A 147 -11.65 -2.15 40.83
CA MET A 147 -11.25 -0.81 41.20
C MET A 147 -11.97 -0.35 42.48
N LYS A 148 -11.25 0.35 43.38
CA LYS A 148 -11.70 0.85 44.69
C LYS A 148 -12.88 1.84 44.70
N LYS A 149 -13.49 2.15 43.54
CA LYS A 149 -14.72 2.92 43.40
C LYS A 149 -15.66 2.22 42.41
N GLY A 150 -16.39 1.27 42.88
CA GLY A 150 -17.74 0.86 42.60
C GLY A 150 -18.21 0.58 41.16
N ASN A 151 -17.47 0.86 40.11
CA ASN A 151 -17.86 0.53 38.73
C ASN A 151 -16.67 0.45 37.81
N ILE A 152 -16.51 -0.67 37.17
CA ILE A 152 -15.63 -1.08 36.08
C ILE A 152 -14.49 -1.96 36.58
N ASP A 153 -14.68 -3.26 36.40
CA ASP A 153 -13.64 -4.25 36.52
C ASP A 153 -12.58 -3.98 35.43
N SER A 154 -11.34 -3.77 35.82
CA SER A 154 -10.24 -3.72 34.85
C SER A 154 -9.74 -5.13 34.59
N MET A 155 -9.67 -5.51 33.31
CA MET A 155 -9.10 -6.79 32.89
C MET A 155 -7.61 -6.62 32.67
N ARG A 156 -6.78 -7.43 33.36
CA ARG A 156 -5.33 -7.53 33.08
C ARG A 156 -5.01 -8.85 32.40
N LEU A 157 -4.17 -8.79 31.36
CA LEU A 157 -3.68 -9.98 30.68
C LEU A 157 -2.80 -10.80 31.61
N ILE A 158 -3.07 -12.11 31.70
CA ILE A 158 -2.19 -13.10 32.32
C ILE A 158 -1.38 -13.82 31.25
N SER A 159 -2.06 -14.33 30.22
CA SER A 159 -1.42 -14.97 29.07
C SER A 159 -2.27 -14.80 27.81
N LEU A 160 -1.61 -14.87 26.68
CA LEU A 160 -2.19 -14.81 25.35
C LEU A 160 -1.61 -15.96 24.53
N ASP A 161 -2.48 -16.69 23.85
CA ASP A 161 -2.15 -17.78 22.96
C ASP A 161 -2.67 -17.48 21.55
N LEU A 162 -1.78 -17.47 20.55
CA LEU A 162 -2.13 -17.22 19.14
C LEU A 162 -2.76 -18.49 18.56
N LYS A 163 -4.01 -18.38 18.08
CA LYS A 163 -4.79 -19.46 17.46
C LYS A 163 -4.92 -19.32 15.94
N ASP A 164 -4.22 -18.38 15.36
CA ASP A 164 -4.32 -17.98 13.98
C ASP A 164 -2.93 -17.94 13.35
N ASP A 165 -2.81 -18.27 12.08
CA ASP A 165 -1.56 -18.20 11.35
C ASP A 165 -1.62 -17.07 10.30
N ASN A 166 -0.63 -16.17 10.36
CA ASN A 166 -0.50 -15.11 9.36
C ASN A 166 -0.07 -15.63 7.98
N GLU A 167 0.43 -16.84 7.91
CA GLU A 167 0.84 -17.46 6.64
C GLU A 167 -0.34 -18.07 5.88
N GLU A 168 -1.42 -18.44 6.55
CA GLU A 168 -2.64 -18.98 5.92
C GLU A 168 -3.44 -17.90 5.20
N LEU A 169 -3.98 -18.25 4.02
CA LEU A 169 -4.90 -17.40 3.27
C LEU A 169 -6.33 -17.48 3.82
N PHE A 170 -6.74 -18.68 4.24
CA PHE A 170 -8.09 -18.96 4.72
C PHE A 170 -8.12 -18.85 6.25
N TYR A 171 -8.74 -17.79 6.75
CA TYR A 171 -8.91 -17.53 8.19
C TYR A 171 -10.23 -16.81 8.46
N ASP A 172 -10.71 -16.89 9.68
CA ASP A 172 -11.95 -16.24 10.10
C ASP A 172 -11.74 -14.74 10.33
N LEU A 173 -12.63 -13.94 9.74
CA LEU A 173 -12.65 -12.50 9.93
C LEU A 173 -13.53 -12.11 11.11
N PRO A 174 -13.14 -11.12 11.94
CA PRO A 174 -14.01 -10.61 12.98
C PRO A 174 -15.29 -10.01 12.38
N PRO A 175 -16.45 -10.26 12.97
CA PRO A 175 -17.74 -9.74 12.47
C PRO A 175 -17.89 -8.25 12.79
N LEU A 176 -17.20 -7.39 12.02
CA LEU A 176 -17.16 -5.95 12.24
C LEU A 176 -18.50 -5.27 11.92
N LYS A 177 -18.86 -4.26 12.71
CA LYS A 177 -19.98 -3.34 12.46
C LYS A 177 -19.45 -2.00 12.01
N ALA A 178 -20.00 -1.43 10.93
CA ALA A 178 -19.61 -0.12 10.45
C ALA A 178 -20.79 0.84 10.37
N VAL A 179 -20.50 2.10 10.63
CA VAL A 179 -21.42 3.21 10.39
C VAL A 179 -20.73 4.25 9.54
N TRP A 180 -21.52 4.96 8.74
CA TRP A 180 -21.10 6.15 8.02
C TRP A 180 -21.59 7.39 8.75
N LEU A 181 -20.73 8.36 8.97
CA LEU A 181 -21.06 9.65 9.55
C LEU A 181 -20.93 10.75 8.51
N ASP A 182 -22.05 11.41 8.21
CA ASP A 182 -22.13 12.62 7.39
C ASP A 182 -22.63 13.80 8.24
N ILE A 183 -22.23 15.00 7.86
CA ILE A 183 -22.72 16.24 8.49
C ILE A 183 -23.20 17.22 7.42
N LYS A 184 -24.21 18.00 7.76
CA LYS A 184 -24.71 19.12 6.95
C LYS A 184 -24.47 20.43 7.69
N VAL A 185 -23.80 21.36 7.03
CA VAL A 185 -23.41 22.66 7.57
C VAL A 185 -24.22 23.76 6.88
N GLN A 186 -24.63 24.75 7.63
CA GLN A 186 -25.29 25.97 7.08
C GLN A 186 -24.25 26.83 6.37
N GLN A 187 -24.04 26.56 5.09
CA GLN A 187 -23.03 27.19 4.29
C GLN A 187 -23.41 28.64 3.96
N ARG A 188 -22.55 29.60 4.32
CA ARG A 188 -22.76 31.04 4.05
C ARG A 188 -22.02 31.57 2.83
N GLY A 189 -21.28 30.71 2.14
CA GLY A 189 -20.48 31.04 0.96
C GLY A 189 -20.15 29.81 0.12
N MET A 190 -19.16 29.89 -0.78
CA MET A 190 -18.74 28.79 -1.62
C MET A 190 -18.10 27.60 -0.87
N ARG A 191 -17.70 27.81 0.39
CA ARG A 191 -17.07 26.78 1.25
C ARG A 191 -17.67 26.83 2.64
N SER A 192 -17.71 25.68 3.31
CA SER A 192 -18.06 25.61 4.73
C SER A 192 -16.86 26.01 5.59
N TYR A 193 -17.11 26.83 6.60
CA TYR A 193 -16.13 27.28 7.58
C TYR A 193 -16.46 26.72 8.96
N TYR A 194 -15.49 26.68 9.86
CA TYR A 194 -15.69 26.20 11.23
C TYR A 194 -16.67 27.07 12.05
N ASN A 195 -16.91 28.29 11.62
CA ASN A 195 -17.88 29.19 12.24
C ASN A 195 -19.33 29.00 11.75
N ASP A 196 -19.52 28.27 10.65
CA ASP A 196 -20.85 28.01 10.14
C ASP A 196 -21.57 26.98 11.03
N PRO A 197 -22.86 27.22 11.41
CA PRO A 197 -23.58 26.30 12.29
C PRO A 197 -23.79 24.90 11.69
N LEU A 198 -23.79 23.89 12.55
CA LEU A 198 -24.19 22.53 12.20
C LEU A 198 -25.72 22.49 12.01
N VAL A 199 -26.18 22.07 10.84
CA VAL A 199 -27.63 21.90 10.58
C VAL A 199 -28.08 20.55 11.13
N CYS A 200 -27.44 19.47 10.69
CA CYS A 200 -27.76 18.12 11.16
C CYS A 200 -26.57 17.19 10.96
N ALA A 201 -26.62 16.02 11.59
CA ALA A 201 -25.74 14.90 11.31
C ALA A 201 -26.57 13.68 10.90
N GLU A 202 -26.04 12.87 10.00
CA GLU A 202 -26.62 11.60 9.58
C GLU A 202 -25.68 10.46 9.95
N VAL A 203 -26.19 9.47 10.68
CA VAL A 203 -25.49 8.22 10.97
C VAL A 203 -26.21 7.09 10.24
N SER A 204 -25.53 6.47 9.28
CA SER A 204 -26.08 5.39 8.48
C SER A 204 -25.36 4.08 8.79
N ILE A 205 -26.12 2.97 8.96
CA ILE A 205 -25.52 1.64 9.11
C ILE A 205 -25.07 1.14 7.73
N VAL A 206 -23.83 0.70 7.63
CA VAL A 206 -23.26 0.13 6.40
C VAL A 206 -23.56 -1.36 6.35
N GLU A 207 -24.13 -1.81 5.23
CA GLU A 207 -24.37 -3.24 5.02
C GLU A 207 -23.07 -4.02 4.91
N LYS A 208 -23.13 -5.24 5.37
CA LYS A 208 -22.06 -6.20 5.19
C LYS A 208 -22.22 -6.88 3.83
N ASP A 209 -21.10 -7.19 3.22
CA ASP A 209 -21.07 -8.16 2.13
C ASP A 209 -21.52 -9.52 2.67
N GLU A 210 -22.47 -10.17 1.99
CA GLU A 210 -23.08 -11.42 2.47
C GLU A 210 -22.06 -12.57 2.58
N LYS A 211 -21.11 -12.64 1.64
CA LYS A 211 -20.09 -13.70 1.61
C LYS A 211 -18.93 -13.40 2.57
N ALA A 212 -18.43 -12.17 2.57
CA ALA A 212 -17.29 -11.77 3.40
C ALA A 212 -17.68 -11.43 4.85
N ASN A 213 -18.98 -11.24 5.16
CA ASN A 213 -19.52 -10.82 6.47
C ASN A 213 -18.85 -9.54 7.04
N ILE A 214 -18.31 -8.70 6.16
CA ILE A 214 -17.62 -7.46 6.52
C ILE A 214 -18.22 -6.29 5.74
N PRO A 215 -18.38 -5.10 6.38
CA PRO A 215 -18.87 -3.90 5.69
C PRO A 215 -17.87 -3.42 4.64
N ARG A 216 -18.40 -2.86 3.54
CA ARG A 216 -17.63 -2.17 2.51
C ARG A 216 -17.69 -0.67 2.71
N ALA A 217 -16.60 0.05 2.47
CA ALA A 217 -16.60 1.51 2.56
C ALA A 217 -17.50 2.19 1.50
N ASP A 218 -17.74 1.51 0.36
CA ASP A 218 -18.67 1.93 -0.70
C ASP A 218 -20.03 1.20 -0.63
N GLY A 219 -20.27 0.40 0.42
CA GLY A 219 -21.45 -0.43 0.59
C GLY A 219 -22.75 0.37 0.73
N GLN A 220 -23.89 -0.30 0.47
CA GLN A 220 -25.20 0.32 0.63
C GLN A 220 -25.41 0.78 2.08
N ARG A 221 -26.00 1.95 2.22
CA ARG A 221 -26.29 2.58 3.51
C ARG A 221 -27.75 2.32 3.86
N LYS A 222 -27.99 1.48 4.87
CA LYS A 222 -29.32 1.20 5.42
C LYS A 222 -29.52 1.90 6.76
N ARG A 223 -30.79 2.07 7.16
CA ARG A 223 -31.19 2.66 8.43
C ARG A 223 -30.45 3.96 8.74
N LYS A 224 -30.84 5.00 8.05
CA LYS A 224 -30.36 6.37 8.30
C LYS A 224 -30.98 6.91 9.58
N ILE A 225 -30.14 7.39 10.47
CA ILE A 225 -30.54 8.10 11.69
C ILE A 225 -30.17 9.56 11.49
N LEU A 226 -31.17 10.37 11.22
CA LEU A 226 -31.00 11.83 11.14
C LEU A 226 -31.00 12.40 12.56
N ILE A 227 -29.97 13.17 12.87
CA ILE A 227 -29.81 13.89 14.14
C ILE A 227 -29.96 15.37 13.84
N ASP A 228 -31.19 15.85 14.04
CA ASP A 228 -31.59 17.23 13.84
C ASP A 228 -32.36 17.65 15.08
N LYS A 229 -31.77 18.51 15.91
CA LYS A 229 -32.35 19.02 17.13
C LYS A 229 -32.53 20.53 17.02
N ALA A 230 -33.46 21.10 17.78
CA ALA A 230 -33.73 22.53 17.78
C ALA A 230 -32.50 23.35 18.21
N ASP A 231 -31.61 22.76 19.03
CA ASP A 231 -30.36 23.34 19.49
C ASP A 231 -29.14 22.58 18.94
N GLU A 232 -28.15 23.31 18.45
CA GLU A 232 -26.92 22.76 17.93
C GLU A 232 -26.13 21.97 19.00
N ALA A 233 -26.10 22.44 20.24
CA ALA A 233 -25.44 21.76 21.36
C ALA A 233 -26.03 20.35 21.60
N GLU A 234 -27.37 20.25 21.57
CA GLU A 234 -28.07 18.98 21.72
C GLU A 234 -27.87 18.05 20.49
N THR A 235 -27.79 18.62 19.29
CA THR A 235 -27.42 17.87 18.08
C THR A 235 -26.05 17.23 18.27
N ILE A 236 -25.03 18.02 18.68
CA ILE A 236 -23.66 17.55 18.92
C ILE A 236 -23.58 16.45 19.99
N LYS A 237 -24.25 16.64 21.14
CA LYS A 237 -24.30 15.63 22.21
C LYS A 237 -24.97 14.34 21.73
N THR A 238 -26.03 14.46 20.92
CA THR A 238 -26.81 13.33 20.42
C THR A 238 -25.98 12.45 19.47
N ILE A 239 -25.04 13.04 18.71
CA ILE A 239 -24.12 12.25 17.86
C ILE A 239 -23.38 11.19 18.70
N SER A 240 -22.77 11.59 19.82
CA SER A 240 -22.05 10.68 20.71
C SER A 240 -22.96 9.59 21.29
N LYS A 241 -24.18 9.94 21.72
CA LYS A 241 -25.17 9.00 22.25
C LYS A 241 -25.61 7.95 21.19
N VAL A 242 -25.80 8.40 19.94
CA VAL A 242 -26.15 7.50 18.83
C VAL A 242 -25.01 6.54 18.52
N ILE A 243 -23.77 7.02 18.42
CA ILE A 243 -22.59 6.19 18.19
C ILE A 243 -22.37 5.20 19.35
N GLU A 244 -22.57 5.63 20.58
CA GLU A 244 -22.46 4.74 21.75
C GLU A 244 -23.52 3.64 21.74
N ARG A 245 -24.78 3.96 21.43
CA ARG A 245 -25.89 3.00 21.34
C ARG A 245 -25.71 1.99 20.22
N LEU A 246 -25.21 2.42 19.04
CA LEU A 246 -24.96 1.53 17.92
C LEU A 246 -23.71 0.65 18.13
N ASP A 247 -22.78 1.14 18.93
CA ASP A 247 -21.46 0.54 19.23
C ASP A 247 -20.76 -0.04 17.99
N PRO A 248 -20.48 0.80 16.95
CA PRO A 248 -19.78 0.33 15.77
C PRO A 248 -18.31 0.05 16.07
N ASP A 249 -17.71 -0.87 15.30
CA ASP A 249 -16.29 -1.10 15.30
C ASP A 249 -15.56 -0.11 14.38
N ILE A 250 -16.26 0.32 13.30
CA ILE A 250 -15.72 1.21 12.27
C ILE A 250 -16.65 2.42 12.11
N ILE A 251 -16.06 3.62 12.08
CA ILE A 251 -16.71 4.86 11.67
C ILE A 251 -16.09 5.30 10.36
N LEU A 252 -16.88 5.30 9.29
CA LEU A 252 -16.50 5.75 7.96
C LEU A 252 -16.90 7.22 7.77
N THR A 253 -16.05 7.98 7.10
CA THR A 253 -16.30 9.38 6.76
C THR A 253 -15.74 9.74 5.38
N HIS A 254 -16.20 10.83 4.81
CA HIS A 254 -15.58 11.50 3.67
C HIS A 254 -15.02 12.85 4.12
N GLY A 255 -13.69 12.99 4.15
CA GLY A 255 -13.01 14.18 4.67
C GLY A 255 -13.04 14.30 6.20
N GLY A 256 -13.12 13.16 6.90
CA GLY A 256 -13.17 13.12 8.36
C GLY A 256 -11.95 13.69 9.04
N ASP A 257 -10.77 13.39 8.52
CA ASP A 257 -9.50 13.89 9.05
C ASP A 257 -9.34 15.40 8.79
N GLU A 258 -9.74 15.86 7.61
CA GLU A 258 -9.48 17.24 7.19
C GLU A 258 -10.56 18.22 7.65
N PHE A 259 -11.82 17.80 7.65
CA PHE A 259 -12.96 18.69 7.88
C PHE A 259 -13.92 18.21 8.95
N VAL A 260 -14.54 17.01 8.81
CA VAL A 260 -15.69 16.61 9.64
C VAL A 260 -15.38 16.65 11.13
N PHE A 261 -14.33 15.99 11.59
CA PHE A 261 -14.01 15.94 13.02
C PHE A 261 -13.37 17.23 13.56
N PRO A 262 -12.43 17.90 12.86
CA PRO A 262 -11.96 19.22 13.26
C PRO A 262 -13.10 20.26 13.36
N TYR A 263 -14.04 20.25 12.41
CA TYR A 263 -15.23 21.08 12.43
C TYR A 263 -16.11 20.78 13.66
N LEU A 264 -16.48 19.51 13.86
CA LEU A 264 -17.30 19.11 15.02
C LEU A 264 -16.63 19.47 16.36
N ALA A 265 -15.30 19.34 16.47
CA ALA A 265 -14.56 19.74 17.67
C ALA A 265 -14.61 21.26 17.90
N ALA A 266 -14.49 22.06 16.82
CA ALA A 266 -14.62 23.51 16.89
C ALA A 266 -16.05 23.92 17.31
N ARG A 267 -17.09 23.34 16.69
CA ARG A 267 -18.48 23.62 17.05
C ARG A 267 -18.81 23.20 18.49
N ALA A 268 -18.31 22.04 18.93
CA ALA A 268 -18.46 21.60 20.33
C ALA A 268 -17.80 22.57 21.32
N SER A 269 -16.70 23.22 20.93
CA SER A 269 -16.06 24.25 21.76
C SER A 269 -16.90 25.53 21.83
N VAL A 270 -17.41 26.00 20.70
CA VAL A 270 -18.29 27.19 20.63
C VAL A 270 -19.53 26.97 21.49
N ASN A 271 -20.14 25.79 21.40
CA ASN A 271 -21.36 25.44 22.15
C ASN A 271 -21.07 24.94 23.60
N ARG A 272 -19.82 25.00 24.08
CA ARG A 272 -19.38 24.57 25.43
C ARG A 272 -19.70 23.11 25.79
N VAL A 273 -19.79 22.22 24.79
CA VAL A 273 -20.11 20.80 24.94
C VAL A 273 -18.94 19.88 24.54
N SER A 274 -17.70 20.38 24.57
CA SER A 274 -16.50 19.64 24.14
C SER A 274 -16.26 18.34 24.91
N LYS A 275 -16.76 18.22 26.16
CA LYS A 275 -16.63 17.00 26.96
C LYS A 275 -17.66 15.94 26.57
N ASP A 276 -18.78 16.35 25.98
CA ASP A 276 -19.91 15.48 25.63
C ASP A 276 -19.79 14.93 24.19
N LEU A 277 -18.83 15.44 23.41
CA LEU A 277 -18.56 14.96 22.06
C LEU A 277 -17.38 13.99 22.09
N TYR A 278 -17.67 12.68 21.91
CA TYR A 278 -16.70 11.60 21.88
C TYR A 278 -17.13 10.49 20.92
N PHE A 279 -16.14 9.81 20.35
CA PHE A 279 -16.32 8.69 19.42
C PHE A 279 -15.58 7.42 19.87
N SER A 280 -14.55 7.58 20.71
CA SER A 280 -13.78 6.47 21.28
C SER A 280 -14.59 5.66 22.31
N ARG A 281 -14.36 4.35 22.42
CA ARG A 281 -14.94 3.52 23.51
C ARG A 281 -14.47 3.94 24.90
N THR A 282 -13.36 4.67 24.98
CA THR A 282 -12.87 5.31 26.22
C THR A 282 -13.58 6.63 26.58
N ARG A 283 -14.57 7.07 25.81
CA ARG A 283 -15.22 8.38 25.96
C ARG A 283 -14.24 9.57 25.98
N THR A 284 -13.08 9.41 25.30
CA THR A 284 -12.11 10.48 25.16
C THR A 284 -12.73 11.62 24.32
N PRO A 285 -12.74 12.86 24.83
CA PRO A 285 -13.26 14.00 24.06
C PRO A 285 -12.62 14.11 22.69
N LEU A 286 -13.42 14.40 21.65
CA LEU A 286 -12.97 14.41 20.25
C LEU A 286 -11.71 15.26 20.03
N ARG A 287 -11.62 16.44 20.66
CA ARG A 287 -10.44 17.31 20.57
C ARG A 287 -9.11 16.62 20.90
N ASN A 288 -9.13 15.64 21.80
CA ASN A 288 -7.94 14.88 22.21
C ASN A 288 -7.63 13.71 21.27
N CYS A 289 -8.49 13.45 20.29
CA CYS A 289 -8.32 12.43 19.25
C CYS A 289 -7.75 13.01 17.95
N ILE A 290 -7.61 14.35 17.85
CA ILE A 290 -7.15 15.09 16.68
C ILE A 290 -5.66 15.40 16.83
N PHE A 291 -4.85 14.94 15.89
CA PHE A 291 -3.40 15.12 15.87
C PHE A 291 -2.99 15.98 14.67
N ASN A 292 -2.33 17.10 14.94
CA ASN A 292 -1.76 17.95 13.89
C ASN A 292 -0.44 17.37 13.40
N LEU A 293 -0.28 17.28 12.08
CA LEU A 293 0.96 16.86 11.46
C LEU A 293 1.87 18.06 11.23
N SER A 294 3.08 18.03 11.76
CA SER A 294 4.13 18.98 11.44
C SER A 294 4.78 18.61 10.12
N GLY A 295 4.72 19.46 9.10
CA GLY A 295 5.41 19.26 7.82
C GLY A 295 5.08 20.35 6.81
N ASN A 296 6.07 20.71 5.97
CA ASN A 296 5.97 21.81 5.02
C ASN A 296 5.28 21.46 3.69
N SER A 297 4.99 20.17 3.39
CA SER A 297 4.37 19.78 2.14
C SER A 297 2.97 19.20 2.37
N ASP A 298 1.97 19.88 1.81
CA ASP A 298 0.57 19.47 1.87
C ASP A 298 0.26 18.34 0.86
N HIS A 299 1.21 17.97 0.02
CA HIS A 299 1.02 16.97 -1.03
C HIS A 299 2.33 16.29 -1.43
N TYR A 300 2.22 15.11 -2.00
CA TYR A 300 3.34 14.40 -2.63
C TYR A 300 2.88 13.72 -3.92
N MET A 301 3.81 13.40 -4.82
CA MET A 301 3.52 12.69 -6.05
C MET A 301 3.86 11.21 -5.91
N SER A 302 2.97 10.34 -6.32
CA SER A 302 3.20 8.90 -6.40
C SER A 302 2.50 8.33 -7.62
N TYR A 303 3.20 7.55 -8.45
CA TYR A 303 2.68 6.96 -9.70
C TYR A 303 1.97 7.98 -10.62
N GLY A 304 2.52 9.19 -10.75
CA GLY A 304 1.93 10.26 -11.56
C GLY A 304 0.63 10.84 -10.97
N ILE A 305 0.25 10.46 -9.76
CA ILE A 305 -0.91 10.98 -9.04
C ILE A 305 -0.42 11.91 -7.95
N ILE A 306 -1.02 13.10 -7.89
CA ILE A 306 -0.76 14.06 -6.82
C ILE A 306 -1.66 13.67 -5.64
N MET A 307 -1.01 13.42 -4.51
CA MET A 307 -1.62 13.01 -3.28
C MET A 307 -1.65 14.17 -2.30
N ARG A 308 -2.82 14.56 -1.84
CA ARG A 308 -2.95 15.53 -0.77
C ARG A 308 -2.79 14.84 0.59
N ARG A 309 -1.97 15.41 1.44
CA ARG A 309 -1.80 14.96 2.82
C ARG A 309 -2.67 15.82 3.72
N SER A 310 -3.58 15.21 4.46
CA SER A 310 -4.33 15.94 5.48
C SER A 310 -3.37 16.53 6.51
N LYS A 311 -3.62 17.75 6.95
CA LYS A 311 -2.85 18.41 8.03
C LYS A 311 -3.20 17.85 9.41
N THR A 312 -4.33 17.19 9.51
CA THR A 312 -4.83 16.55 10.72
C THR A 312 -5.06 15.07 10.50
N GLN A 313 -4.96 14.29 11.56
CA GLN A 313 -5.32 12.88 11.60
C GLN A 313 -6.14 12.61 12.85
N VAL A 314 -7.21 11.84 12.73
CA VAL A 314 -8.11 11.56 13.84
C VAL A 314 -8.09 10.07 14.15
N TYR A 315 -7.68 9.72 15.37
CA TYR A 315 -7.59 8.35 15.86
C TYR A 315 -8.53 8.11 17.04
N PHE A 316 -9.37 7.09 16.93
CA PHE A 316 -10.23 6.68 18.04
C PHE A 316 -9.62 5.49 18.78
N THR A 317 -9.85 5.44 20.07
CA THR A 317 -9.41 4.34 20.93
C THR A 317 -10.53 3.31 21.05
N GLY A 318 -10.23 2.06 20.68
CA GLY A 318 -11.19 0.95 20.70
C GLY A 318 -12.18 0.91 19.55
N ARG A 319 -12.11 1.84 18.60
CA ARG A 319 -12.84 1.86 17.32
C ARG A 319 -11.90 2.32 16.21
N PHE A 320 -12.24 2.01 14.99
CA PHE A 320 -11.51 2.46 13.82
C PHE A 320 -12.22 3.65 13.16
N HIS A 321 -11.49 4.73 12.93
CA HIS A 321 -11.90 5.77 12.01
C HIS A 321 -11.21 5.55 10.66
N LEU A 322 -12.00 5.37 9.60
CA LEU A 322 -11.53 5.20 8.23
C LEU A 322 -12.10 6.34 7.38
N ASP A 323 -11.21 7.20 6.90
CA ASP A 323 -11.57 8.31 6.03
C ASP A 323 -11.29 7.94 4.57
N THR A 324 -12.31 7.96 3.72
CA THR A 324 -12.21 7.57 2.30
C THR A 324 -11.41 8.56 1.45
N THR A 325 -11.12 9.74 1.96
CA THR A 325 -10.28 10.72 1.27
C THR A 325 -8.79 10.53 1.53
N THR A 326 -8.43 9.68 2.53
CA THR A 326 -7.03 9.41 2.83
C THR A 326 -6.41 8.50 1.79
N TYR A 327 -5.16 8.81 1.44
CA TYR A 327 -4.41 8.06 0.45
C TYR A 327 -3.53 7.00 1.13
N GLY A 328 -4.17 5.99 1.67
CA GLY A 328 -3.54 4.83 2.31
C GLY A 328 -4.10 3.52 1.77
N SER A 329 -3.96 2.45 2.55
CA SER A 329 -4.39 1.12 2.12
C SER A 329 -5.88 1.03 1.76
N LEU A 330 -6.76 1.84 2.35
CA LEU A 330 -8.18 1.87 1.97
C LEU A 330 -8.38 2.29 0.51
N HIS A 331 -7.66 3.32 0.05
CA HIS A 331 -7.69 3.75 -1.34
C HIS A 331 -7.16 2.67 -2.29
N PHE A 332 -6.01 2.07 -1.96
CA PHE A 332 -5.41 1.01 -2.77
C PHE A 332 -6.19 -0.31 -2.75
N SER A 333 -7.03 -0.51 -1.76
CA SER A 333 -7.97 -1.63 -1.69
C SER A 333 -9.35 -1.29 -2.29
N GLU A 334 -9.45 -0.19 -3.04
CA GLU A 334 -10.70 0.28 -3.67
C GLU A 334 -11.87 0.41 -2.67
N GLY A 335 -11.58 0.86 -1.44
CA GLY A 335 -12.57 0.96 -0.36
C GLY A 335 -12.90 -0.36 0.34
N ASN A 336 -12.24 -1.45 0.02
CA ASN A 336 -12.56 -2.78 0.51
C ASN A 336 -11.82 -3.13 1.81
N ILE A 337 -12.57 -3.28 2.88
CA ILE A 337 -12.06 -3.55 4.22
C ILE A 337 -11.34 -4.90 4.34
N PRO A 338 -11.79 -6.02 3.70
CA PRO A 338 -11.03 -7.27 3.69
C PRO A 338 -9.59 -7.12 3.19
N GLY A 339 -9.37 -6.38 2.10
CA GLY A 339 -8.02 -6.10 1.59
C GLY A 339 -7.18 -5.26 2.56
N VAL A 340 -7.80 -4.28 3.26
CA VAL A 340 -7.12 -3.51 4.30
C VAL A 340 -6.73 -4.39 5.48
N ILE A 341 -7.60 -5.31 5.90
CA ILE A 341 -7.30 -6.27 6.98
C ILE A 341 -6.12 -7.15 6.60
N GLU A 342 -6.09 -7.69 5.39
CA GLU A 342 -4.97 -8.52 4.95
C GLU A 342 -3.63 -7.76 4.97
N VAL A 343 -3.61 -6.53 4.46
CA VAL A 343 -2.40 -5.69 4.53
C VAL A 343 -2.03 -5.35 5.98
N ALA A 344 -3.01 -5.14 6.88
CA ALA A 344 -2.75 -4.93 8.30
C ALA A 344 -2.11 -6.16 8.95
N ARG A 345 -2.60 -7.37 8.63
CA ARG A 345 -2.06 -8.64 9.12
C ARG A 345 -0.61 -8.83 8.67
N VAL A 346 -0.34 -8.80 7.37
CA VAL A 346 1.02 -9.04 6.83
C VAL A 346 2.01 -7.94 7.23
N SER A 347 1.57 -6.68 7.35
CA SER A 347 2.43 -5.55 7.71
C SER A 347 2.56 -5.31 9.21
N ARG A 348 1.71 -5.90 10.03
CA ARG A 348 1.60 -5.65 11.48
C ARG A 348 1.36 -4.16 11.81
N VAL A 349 0.73 -3.44 10.90
CA VAL A 349 0.34 -2.04 11.12
C VAL A 349 -1.12 -1.98 11.57
N PRO A 350 -1.45 -1.35 12.70
CA PRO A 350 -2.83 -1.14 13.11
C PRO A 350 -3.69 -0.50 12.01
N MET A 351 -4.92 -0.98 11.81
CA MET A 351 -5.76 -0.66 10.66
C MET A 351 -6.01 0.85 10.49
N GLN A 352 -6.29 1.60 11.56
CA GLN A 352 -6.45 3.06 11.49
C GLN A 352 -5.19 3.78 10.98
N ARG A 353 -4.02 3.33 11.44
CA ARG A 353 -2.74 3.86 11.00
C ARG A 353 -2.46 3.48 9.55
N LEU A 354 -2.76 2.23 9.18
CA LEU A 354 -2.54 1.71 7.83
C LEU A 354 -3.29 2.53 6.76
N CYS A 355 -4.49 3.01 7.07
CA CYS A 355 -5.24 3.88 6.16
C CYS A 355 -4.63 5.28 5.98
N ARG A 356 -3.66 5.67 6.81
CA ARG A 356 -3.00 6.99 6.80
C ARG A 356 -1.51 6.96 6.45
N VAL A 357 -0.93 5.79 6.35
CA VAL A 357 0.44 5.61 5.82
C VAL A 357 0.38 5.23 4.35
N THR A 358 1.44 5.57 3.62
CA THR A 358 1.57 5.14 2.23
C THR A 358 1.71 3.61 2.15
N ILE A 359 1.39 3.05 1.00
CA ILE A 359 1.60 1.60 0.78
C ILE A 359 3.07 1.19 0.98
N GLY A 360 4.02 2.09 0.65
CA GLY A 360 5.42 1.91 0.96
C GLY A 360 5.72 1.89 2.46
N GLY A 361 4.92 2.59 3.28
CA GLY A 361 5.01 2.50 4.75
C GLY A 361 4.54 1.14 5.26
N ALA A 362 3.55 0.52 4.64
CA ALA A 362 3.15 -0.86 4.93
C ALA A 362 4.27 -1.85 4.57
N LEU A 363 4.85 -1.72 3.38
CA LEU A 363 6.01 -2.52 2.95
C LEU A 363 7.18 -2.39 3.92
N GLN A 364 7.55 -1.17 4.32
CA GLN A 364 8.62 -0.96 5.29
C GLN A 364 8.36 -1.63 6.63
N SER A 365 7.10 -1.67 7.09
CA SER A 365 6.75 -2.37 8.32
C SER A 365 6.97 -3.88 8.22
N ILE A 366 6.68 -4.49 7.06
CA ILE A 366 7.00 -5.90 6.80
C ILE A 366 8.52 -6.11 6.87
N GLN A 367 9.30 -5.20 6.28
CA GLN A 367 10.77 -5.25 6.33
C GLN A 367 11.30 -5.09 7.74
N TYR A 368 10.72 -4.20 8.56
CA TYR A 368 11.13 -4.01 9.97
C TYR A 368 10.87 -5.25 10.81
N TYR A 369 9.72 -5.89 10.63
CA TYR A 369 9.42 -7.15 11.32
C TYR A 369 10.42 -8.25 10.92
N ASN A 370 10.70 -8.43 9.62
CA ASN A 370 11.65 -9.45 9.16
C ASN A 370 13.09 -9.11 9.57
N ALA A 371 13.50 -7.85 9.56
CA ALA A 371 14.77 -7.42 10.11
C ALA A 371 14.90 -7.76 11.60
N TYR A 372 13.84 -7.51 12.39
CA TYR A 372 13.78 -7.88 13.79
C TYR A 372 13.95 -9.39 14.00
N LYS A 373 13.24 -10.22 13.19
CA LYS A 373 13.31 -11.70 13.24
C LYS A 373 14.65 -12.27 12.76
N LEU A 374 15.34 -11.58 11.85
CA LEU A 374 16.66 -11.97 11.32
C LEU A 374 17.83 -11.34 12.09
N ASP A 375 17.57 -10.79 13.27
CA ASP A 375 18.57 -10.16 14.13
C ASP A 375 19.28 -8.95 13.54
N HIS A 376 18.66 -8.23 12.60
CA HIS A 376 19.15 -6.97 12.09
C HIS A 376 18.59 -5.77 12.87
N LEU A 377 19.45 -4.80 13.14
CA LEU A 377 19.02 -3.53 13.73
C LEU A 377 18.32 -2.65 12.70
N ILE A 378 17.30 -1.93 13.16
CA ILE A 378 16.53 -1.01 12.31
C ILE A 378 17.04 0.41 12.57
N PRO A 379 17.77 1.02 11.61
CA PRO A 379 18.25 2.41 11.78
C PRO A 379 17.07 3.39 11.67
N PRO A 380 17.07 4.53 12.38
CA PRO A 380 16.00 5.53 12.29
C PRO A 380 15.93 6.20 10.91
N PHE A 381 17.00 6.15 10.14
CA PHE A 381 17.11 6.63 8.75
C PHE A 381 18.19 5.84 8.01
N LYS A 382 18.21 5.91 6.67
CA LYS A 382 19.28 5.33 5.87
C LYS A 382 20.59 6.06 6.18
N LYS A 383 21.59 5.34 6.66
CA LYS A 383 22.88 5.92 7.10
C LYS A 383 23.98 5.82 6.04
N SER A 384 23.90 4.81 5.18
CA SER A 384 24.93 4.57 4.17
C SER A 384 24.60 5.34 2.91
N PRO A 385 25.49 6.22 2.41
CA PRO A 385 25.39 6.76 1.07
C PRO A 385 25.56 5.60 0.07
N GLU A 386 25.21 5.85 -1.18
CA GLU A 386 25.55 4.93 -2.26
C GLU A 386 27.06 4.99 -2.53
N ASP A 387 27.64 3.85 -2.92
CA ASP A 387 29.05 3.78 -3.27
C ASP A 387 29.33 4.59 -4.54
N PHE A 388 30.53 5.18 -4.61
CA PHE A 388 30.98 5.85 -5.82
C PHE A 388 31.15 4.85 -6.97
N ARG A 389 30.72 5.22 -8.18
CA ARG A 389 30.75 4.37 -9.37
C ARG A 389 31.39 5.08 -10.53
N SER A 390 32.13 4.33 -11.31
CA SER A 390 32.64 4.80 -12.60
C SER A 390 31.51 4.86 -13.65
N GLY A 391 31.73 5.62 -14.73
CA GLY A 391 30.81 5.62 -15.87
C GLY A 391 30.67 4.24 -16.51
N ILE A 392 31.71 3.46 -16.53
CA ILE A 392 31.70 2.07 -17.06
C ILE A 392 30.86 1.18 -16.18
N ASP A 393 30.96 1.30 -14.83
CA ASP A 393 30.09 0.52 -13.91
C ASP A 393 28.63 0.85 -14.10
N LEU A 394 28.28 2.11 -14.35
CA LEU A 394 26.90 2.53 -14.62
C LEU A 394 26.40 1.91 -15.93
N ILE A 395 27.14 2.03 -17.01
CA ILE A 395 26.78 1.46 -18.33
C ILE A 395 26.63 -0.07 -18.25
N THR A 396 27.50 -0.74 -17.51
CA THR A 396 27.48 -2.20 -17.37
C THR A 396 26.31 -2.68 -16.54
N ASN A 397 26.04 -2.06 -15.40
CA ASN A 397 25.13 -2.58 -14.39
C ASN A 397 23.73 -1.96 -14.41
N ASP A 398 23.59 -0.70 -14.89
CA ASP A 398 22.33 0.05 -14.86
C ASP A 398 21.69 0.18 -16.25
N ARG A 399 21.25 -0.96 -16.79
CA ARG A 399 20.60 -1.04 -18.13
C ARG A 399 19.07 -0.99 -18.09
N GLY A 400 18.46 -0.97 -16.90
CA GLY A 400 17.00 -1.06 -16.75
C GLY A 400 16.40 -2.39 -17.20
N GLY A 401 15.12 -2.41 -17.54
CA GLY A 401 14.43 -3.55 -18.16
C GLY A 401 14.72 -3.63 -19.66
N HIS A 402 14.47 -4.81 -20.27
CA HIS A 402 14.60 -4.98 -21.72
C HIS A 402 13.26 -4.77 -22.42
N ILE A 403 13.30 -4.17 -23.60
CA ILE A 403 12.16 -3.99 -24.49
C ILE A 403 12.57 -4.49 -25.88
N PHE A 404 11.86 -5.48 -26.43
CA PHE A 404 11.90 -5.76 -27.85
C PHE A 404 11.06 -4.71 -28.56
N GLU A 405 11.65 -3.95 -29.45
CA GLU A 405 10.93 -2.95 -30.24
C GLU A 405 9.72 -3.59 -30.95
N PRO A 406 8.53 -3.02 -30.83
CA PRO A 406 7.37 -3.54 -31.53
C PRO A 406 7.52 -3.39 -33.03
N LEU A 407 7.07 -4.36 -33.77
CA LEU A 407 6.93 -4.23 -35.21
C LEU A 407 5.73 -3.32 -35.51
N ILE A 408 5.96 -2.22 -36.26
CA ILE A 408 4.89 -1.30 -36.64
C ILE A 408 3.91 -2.00 -37.61
N GLY A 409 2.61 -1.91 -37.33
CA GLY A 409 1.58 -2.44 -38.21
C GLY A 409 0.44 -3.11 -37.47
N VAL A 410 -0.36 -3.81 -38.27
CA VAL A 410 -1.49 -4.65 -37.83
C VAL A 410 -1.08 -6.09 -37.90
N PHE A 411 -1.35 -6.83 -36.84
CA PHE A 411 -1.05 -8.27 -36.73
C PHE A 411 -2.30 -9.02 -36.30
N ASP A 412 -2.54 -10.16 -36.88
CA ASP A 412 -3.56 -11.10 -36.46
C ASP A 412 -2.99 -12.31 -35.71
N GLN A 413 -3.88 -13.03 -35.01
CA GLN A 413 -3.55 -14.27 -34.30
C GLN A 413 -2.32 -14.14 -33.39
N VAL A 414 -2.20 -13.03 -32.68
CA VAL A 414 -1.10 -12.78 -31.73
C VAL A 414 -1.50 -13.21 -30.34
N VAL A 415 -0.65 -14.00 -29.66
CA VAL A 415 -0.84 -14.42 -28.26
C VAL A 415 0.02 -13.59 -27.35
N GLU A 416 -0.55 -13.14 -26.24
CA GLU A 416 0.16 -12.47 -25.16
C GLU A 416 0.49 -13.45 -24.04
N LEU A 417 1.75 -13.46 -23.65
CA LEU A 417 2.26 -14.14 -22.44
C LEU A 417 2.79 -13.10 -21.46
N ASP A 418 2.52 -13.27 -20.15
CA ASP A 418 2.91 -12.31 -19.09
C ASP A 418 3.43 -13.02 -17.85
N PHE A 419 4.57 -12.59 -17.30
CA PHE A 419 5.09 -13.11 -16.05
C PHE A 419 4.27 -12.65 -14.86
N SER A 420 3.76 -13.58 -14.09
CA SER A 420 2.98 -13.28 -12.89
C SER A 420 3.86 -12.67 -11.78
N SER A 421 3.73 -11.33 -11.55
CA SER A 421 4.47 -10.62 -10.51
C SER A 421 6.00 -10.77 -10.64
N MET A 422 6.55 -10.62 -11.83
CA MET A 422 7.95 -10.92 -12.15
C MET A 422 8.95 -10.35 -11.15
N TYR A 423 8.95 -9.03 -10.90
CA TYR A 423 9.92 -8.41 -10.01
C TYR A 423 9.82 -8.88 -8.55
N PRO A 424 8.63 -8.98 -7.94
CA PRO A 424 8.47 -9.61 -6.63
C PRO A 424 8.94 -11.07 -6.60
N SER A 425 8.65 -11.85 -7.63
CA SER A 425 9.09 -13.24 -7.74
C SER A 425 10.61 -13.37 -7.82
N LEU A 426 11.27 -12.49 -8.59
CA LEU A 426 12.73 -12.41 -8.63
C LEU A 426 13.32 -12.11 -7.26
N MET A 427 12.77 -11.10 -6.55
CA MET A 427 13.27 -10.74 -5.22
C MET A 427 13.10 -11.90 -4.21
N ALA A 428 11.97 -12.59 -4.25
CA ALA A 428 11.69 -13.70 -3.34
C ALA A 428 12.52 -14.94 -3.66
N ASN A 429 12.50 -15.41 -4.93
CA ASN A 429 13.07 -16.71 -5.33
C ASN A 429 14.60 -16.68 -5.44
N PHE A 430 15.17 -15.54 -5.84
CA PHE A 430 16.62 -15.38 -6.00
C PHE A 430 17.30 -14.69 -4.81
N ASN A 431 16.62 -14.57 -3.68
CA ASN A 431 17.18 -14.00 -2.46
C ASN A 431 17.77 -12.58 -2.65
N ILE A 432 17.12 -11.76 -3.49
CA ILE A 432 17.61 -10.39 -3.80
C ILE A 432 17.22 -9.44 -2.65
N SER A 433 18.23 -9.01 -1.90
CA SER A 433 18.10 -8.09 -0.78
C SER A 433 19.36 -7.23 -0.67
N SER A 434 19.26 -6.12 0.02
CA SER A 434 20.37 -5.16 0.12
C SER A 434 21.65 -5.76 0.73
N GLU A 435 21.49 -6.63 1.71
CA GLU A 435 22.61 -7.31 2.42
C GLU A 435 23.07 -8.61 1.74
N THR A 436 22.32 -9.08 0.75
CA THR A 436 22.69 -10.30 0.02
C THR A 436 23.47 -10.02 -1.27
N ILE A 437 23.39 -8.78 -1.79
CA ILE A 437 24.12 -8.39 -3.00
C ILE A 437 25.55 -7.98 -2.64
N ASN A 438 26.54 -8.61 -3.31
CA ASN A 438 27.96 -8.39 -3.12
C ASN A 438 28.40 -8.64 -1.66
N CYS A 439 27.85 -9.69 -1.04
CA CYS A 439 28.21 -10.07 0.32
C CYS A 439 29.65 -10.57 0.44
N GLN A 440 30.36 -10.17 1.49
CA GLN A 440 31.74 -10.60 1.70
C GLN A 440 31.85 -12.12 1.90
N CYS A 441 30.87 -12.74 2.60
CA CYS A 441 30.90 -14.15 2.94
C CYS A 441 30.91 -15.11 1.72
N CYS A 442 30.35 -14.70 0.57
CA CYS A 442 30.37 -15.50 -0.66
C CYS A 442 31.42 -15.00 -1.66
N LYS A 443 31.94 -13.78 -1.49
CA LYS A 443 33.06 -13.26 -2.25
C LYS A 443 34.34 -14.04 -1.93
N ASP A 444 34.55 -14.33 -0.64
CA ASP A 444 35.78 -14.98 -0.15
C ASP A 444 35.92 -16.45 -0.62
N ASP A 445 34.82 -17.16 -0.83
CA ASP A 445 34.83 -18.57 -1.23
C ASP A 445 34.23 -18.84 -2.62
N GLY A 446 33.79 -17.81 -3.32
CA GLY A 446 33.27 -17.93 -4.69
C GLY A 446 31.90 -18.62 -4.80
N THR A 447 31.16 -18.84 -3.70
CA THR A 447 29.88 -19.55 -3.68
C THR A 447 28.67 -18.71 -4.08
N GLY A 448 28.85 -17.39 -4.32
CA GLY A 448 27.75 -16.49 -4.71
C GLY A 448 27.18 -16.79 -6.09
N ILE A 449 25.86 -16.66 -6.24
CA ILE A 449 25.17 -16.76 -7.53
C ILE A 449 25.52 -15.53 -8.35
N LYS A 450 26.13 -15.70 -9.53
CA LYS A 450 26.44 -14.61 -10.45
C LYS A 450 25.16 -13.98 -11.02
N VAL A 451 25.12 -12.65 -11.06
CA VAL A 451 24.00 -11.89 -11.64
C VAL A 451 24.28 -11.67 -13.15
N PRO A 452 23.36 -12.07 -14.05
CA PRO A 452 23.58 -12.01 -15.49
C PRO A 452 23.96 -10.62 -15.98
N GLY A 453 25.03 -10.53 -16.81
CA GLY A 453 25.46 -9.30 -17.45
C GLY A 453 25.89 -8.18 -16.49
N THR A 454 26.30 -8.51 -15.27
CA THR A 454 26.79 -7.58 -14.26
C THR A 454 28.02 -8.14 -13.53
N ASN A 455 28.65 -7.31 -12.71
CA ASN A 455 29.76 -7.72 -11.82
C ASN A 455 29.27 -8.15 -10.43
N PHE A 456 27.95 -8.35 -10.25
CA PHE A 456 27.34 -8.65 -8.96
C PHE A 456 27.21 -10.14 -8.70
N HIS A 457 27.13 -10.49 -7.41
CA HIS A 457 26.74 -11.81 -6.95
C HIS A 457 25.73 -11.71 -5.80
N ILE A 458 24.96 -12.79 -5.61
CA ILE A 458 23.93 -12.93 -4.57
C ILE A 458 24.39 -13.97 -3.55
N CYS A 459 24.14 -13.68 -2.27
CA CYS A 459 24.46 -14.55 -1.15
C CYS A 459 23.65 -15.85 -1.17
N THR A 460 24.34 -16.98 -0.99
CA THR A 460 23.74 -18.32 -0.84
C THR A 460 23.68 -18.80 0.61
N LYS A 461 24.29 -18.07 1.54
CA LYS A 461 24.49 -18.51 2.94
C LYS A 461 23.47 -17.96 3.92
N ARG A 462 22.81 -16.86 3.61
CA ARG A 462 21.83 -16.21 4.52
C ARG A 462 20.61 -15.72 3.77
N GLN A 463 19.47 -15.79 4.44
CA GLN A 463 18.19 -15.24 3.96
C GLN A 463 18.19 -13.72 4.00
N GLY A 464 17.78 -13.09 2.91
CA GLY A 464 17.65 -11.64 2.81
C GLY A 464 16.37 -11.09 3.45
N ILE A 465 16.47 -9.93 4.07
CA ILE A 465 15.34 -9.22 4.70
C ILE A 465 14.24 -8.95 3.67
N ILE A 466 14.62 -8.41 2.51
CA ILE A 466 13.65 -8.04 1.46
C ILE A 466 13.05 -9.28 0.83
N SER A 467 13.87 -10.28 0.48
CA SER A 467 13.40 -11.55 -0.05
C SER A 467 12.35 -12.16 0.89
N LYS A 468 12.66 -12.28 2.20
CA LYS A 468 11.73 -12.79 3.20
C LYS A 468 10.46 -11.92 3.33
N SER A 469 10.61 -10.60 3.21
CA SER A 469 9.47 -9.66 3.34
C SER A 469 8.49 -9.73 2.19
N ILE A 470 8.96 -10.09 1.01
CA ILE A 470 8.14 -10.20 -0.20
C ILE A 470 7.51 -11.57 -0.34
N SER A 471 8.14 -12.63 0.19
CA SER A 471 7.68 -14.02 0.02
C SER A 471 6.25 -14.24 0.49
N LEU A 472 5.89 -13.76 1.68
CA LEU A 472 4.54 -13.96 2.23
C LEU A 472 3.43 -13.23 1.42
N PRO A 473 3.53 -11.91 1.16
CA PRO A 473 2.54 -11.21 0.34
C PRO A 473 2.43 -11.79 -1.09
N LEU A 474 3.55 -12.24 -1.67
CA LEU A 474 3.58 -12.84 -3.00
C LEU A 474 2.85 -14.18 -3.02
N ARG A 475 3.16 -15.09 -2.09
CA ARG A 475 2.51 -16.39 -1.99
C ARG A 475 1.00 -16.24 -1.83
N LYS A 476 0.54 -15.46 -0.85
CA LYS A 476 -0.89 -15.19 -0.63
C LYS A 476 -1.57 -14.59 -1.87
N ARG A 477 -0.90 -13.69 -2.58
CA ARG A 477 -1.43 -13.12 -3.83
C ARG A 477 -1.60 -14.16 -4.91
N LEU A 478 -0.62 -15.05 -5.10
CA LEU A 478 -0.69 -16.12 -6.09
C LEU A 478 -1.79 -17.13 -5.73
N GLU A 479 -1.95 -17.47 -4.46
CA GLU A 479 -3.04 -18.29 -3.94
C GLU A 479 -4.41 -17.64 -4.19
N CYS A 480 -4.57 -16.33 -3.93
CA CYS A 480 -5.79 -15.59 -4.27
C CYS A 480 -6.12 -15.68 -5.76
N LYS A 481 -5.13 -15.48 -6.63
CA LYS A 481 -5.31 -15.60 -8.08
C LYS A 481 -5.75 -17.00 -8.50
N ALA A 482 -5.15 -18.03 -7.92
CA ALA A 482 -5.50 -19.42 -8.19
C ALA A 482 -6.94 -19.72 -7.73
N TYR A 483 -7.30 -19.31 -6.53
CA TYR A 483 -8.63 -19.49 -5.97
C TYR A 483 -9.71 -18.79 -6.79
N ASN A 484 -9.46 -17.53 -7.20
CA ASN A 484 -10.41 -16.72 -7.98
C ASN A 484 -10.66 -17.22 -9.41
N LYS A 485 -9.83 -18.14 -9.94
CA LYS A 485 -10.10 -18.79 -11.25
C LYS A 485 -11.33 -19.70 -11.21
N THR A 486 -11.62 -20.29 -10.06
CA THR A 486 -12.70 -21.27 -9.86
C THR A 486 -13.82 -20.79 -8.95
N HIS A 487 -13.56 -19.75 -8.15
CA HIS A 487 -14.50 -19.20 -7.17
C HIS A 487 -14.67 -17.70 -7.37
N ASP A 488 -15.91 -17.25 -7.46
CA ASP A 488 -16.24 -15.83 -7.50
C ASP A 488 -16.41 -15.26 -6.10
N ASP A 489 -15.30 -15.07 -5.38
CA ASP A 489 -15.29 -14.54 -4.02
C ASP A 489 -14.64 -13.16 -3.96
N LEU A 490 -15.45 -12.16 -3.64
CA LEU A 490 -15.02 -10.76 -3.57
C LEU A 490 -13.94 -10.53 -2.52
N ARG A 491 -13.94 -11.28 -1.41
CA ARG A 491 -12.91 -11.17 -0.37
C ARG A 491 -11.52 -11.39 -0.94
N TYR A 492 -11.34 -12.49 -1.68
CA TYR A 492 -10.02 -12.84 -2.24
C TYR A 492 -9.65 -12.01 -3.47
N LYS A 493 -10.63 -11.50 -4.22
CA LYS A 493 -10.39 -10.50 -5.27
C LYS A 493 -9.81 -9.21 -4.67
N PHE A 494 -10.38 -8.72 -3.59
CA PHE A 494 -9.89 -7.50 -2.93
C PHE A 494 -8.58 -7.71 -2.18
N THR A 495 -8.36 -8.91 -1.66
CA THR A 495 -7.07 -9.31 -1.09
C THR A 495 -5.96 -9.30 -2.15
N ASP A 496 -6.22 -9.86 -3.35
CA ASP A 496 -5.27 -9.80 -4.49
C ASP A 496 -4.93 -8.35 -4.85
N ILE A 497 -5.95 -7.48 -5.00
CA ILE A 497 -5.75 -6.06 -5.33
C ILE A 497 -4.89 -5.35 -4.27
N ALA A 498 -5.19 -5.55 -2.99
CA ALA A 498 -4.47 -4.91 -1.89
C ALA A 498 -2.99 -5.39 -1.81
N LEU A 499 -2.75 -6.70 -1.90
CA LEU A 499 -1.42 -7.28 -1.90
C LEU A 499 -0.61 -6.90 -3.15
N LYS A 500 -1.27 -6.78 -4.32
CA LYS A 500 -0.65 -6.30 -5.56
C LYS A 500 0.07 -4.96 -5.34
N TRP A 501 -0.56 -4.02 -4.65
CA TRP A 501 0.05 -2.70 -4.43
C TRP A 501 1.25 -2.75 -3.49
N VAL A 502 1.23 -3.60 -2.47
CA VAL A 502 2.40 -3.84 -1.60
C VAL A 502 3.59 -4.37 -2.42
N LEU A 503 3.32 -5.28 -3.36
CA LEU A 503 4.33 -5.87 -4.22
C LEU A 503 4.83 -4.92 -5.31
N VAL A 504 3.94 -4.11 -5.90
CA VAL A 504 4.30 -3.13 -6.94
C VAL A 504 5.29 -2.08 -6.43
N VAL A 505 5.13 -1.60 -5.18
CA VAL A 505 6.05 -0.61 -4.62
C VAL A 505 7.41 -1.21 -4.22
N SER A 506 7.51 -2.52 -4.04
CA SER A 506 8.70 -3.18 -3.49
C SER A 506 9.96 -2.95 -4.32
N PHE A 507 9.85 -3.05 -5.65
CA PHE A 507 10.96 -2.80 -6.57
C PHE A 507 11.47 -1.37 -6.51
N GLY A 508 10.57 -0.37 -6.53
CA GLY A 508 10.95 1.04 -6.41
C GLY A 508 11.64 1.38 -5.09
N TYR A 509 11.27 0.68 -4.01
CA TYR A 509 11.90 0.87 -2.70
C TYR A 509 13.33 0.32 -2.62
N LEU A 510 13.72 -0.62 -3.46
CA LEU A 510 15.14 -1.04 -3.56
C LEU A 510 16.04 0.11 -4.00
N GLY A 511 15.60 0.88 -5.01
CA GLY A 511 16.34 2.03 -5.54
C GLY A 511 16.05 3.37 -4.85
N PHE A 512 15.13 3.40 -3.87
CA PHE A 512 14.77 4.67 -3.22
C PHE A 512 15.81 5.09 -2.18
N LYS A 513 16.42 6.27 -2.40
CA LYS A 513 17.51 6.78 -1.57
C LYS A 513 17.23 6.89 -0.07
N ASN A 514 15.97 7.04 0.34
CA ASN A 514 15.56 7.14 1.75
C ASN A 514 15.03 5.82 2.33
N ALA A 515 14.92 4.75 1.54
CA ALA A 515 14.50 3.45 2.06
C ALA A 515 15.60 2.86 2.96
N ARG A 516 15.23 2.48 4.19
CA ARG A 516 16.21 2.02 5.20
C ARG A 516 16.96 0.76 4.79
N PHE A 517 16.28 -0.10 4.02
CA PHE A 517 16.82 -1.32 3.44
C PHE A 517 16.96 -1.23 1.92
N GLY A 518 17.06 -0.03 1.34
CA GLY A 518 17.27 0.18 -0.09
C GLY A 518 18.74 0.13 -0.47
N LYS A 519 19.06 -0.54 -1.60
CA LYS A 519 20.38 -0.59 -2.23
C LYS A 519 20.21 -0.65 -3.74
N ILE A 520 20.86 0.26 -4.46
CA ILE A 520 20.66 0.37 -5.91
C ILE A 520 21.16 -0.87 -6.65
N GLU A 521 22.21 -1.54 -6.16
CA GLU A 521 22.70 -2.80 -6.75
C GLU A 521 21.64 -3.90 -6.68
N ALA A 522 20.83 -3.95 -5.63
CA ALA A 522 19.72 -4.90 -5.54
C ALA A 522 18.63 -4.56 -6.57
N HIS A 523 18.32 -3.29 -6.78
CA HIS A 523 17.43 -2.82 -7.84
C HIS A 523 17.93 -3.22 -9.24
N GLN A 524 19.22 -2.98 -9.51
CA GLN A 524 19.88 -3.34 -10.78
C GLN A 524 19.91 -4.86 -11.00
N THR A 525 20.08 -5.64 -9.93
CA THR A 525 20.04 -7.12 -9.96
C THR A 525 18.67 -7.63 -10.42
N VAL A 526 17.56 -7.05 -9.92
CA VAL A 526 16.20 -7.42 -10.39
C VAL A 526 16.07 -7.16 -11.89
N CYS A 527 16.52 -6.00 -12.36
CA CYS A 527 16.50 -5.66 -13.79
C CYS A 527 17.34 -6.62 -14.64
N ALA A 528 18.50 -7.02 -14.13
CA ALA A 528 19.40 -7.94 -14.83
C ALA A 528 18.75 -9.32 -15.04
N PHE A 529 18.18 -9.92 -14.01
CA PHE A 529 17.43 -11.17 -14.13
C PHE A 529 16.20 -11.05 -15.03
N ALA A 530 15.47 -9.92 -14.93
CA ALA A 530 14.30 -9.70 -15.78
C ALA A 530 14.66 -9.67 -17.26
N ARG A 531 15.78 -8.99 -17.63
CA ARG A 531 16.29 -9.00 -19.01
C ARG A 531 16.65 -10.41 -19.47
N GLU A 532 17.39 -11.14 -18.64
CA GLU A 532 17.82 -12.51 -18.95
C GLU A 532 16.61 -13.43 -19.20
N PHE A 533 15.59 -13.33 -18.35
CA PHE A 533 14.42 -14.18 -18.46
C PHE A 533 13.54 -13.83 -19.65
N LEU A 534 13.39 -12.55 -19.98
CA LEU A 534 12.68 -12.15 -21.20
C LEU A 534 13.40 -12.63 -22.47
N LEU A 535 14.74 -12.53 -22.52
CA LEU A 535 15.55 -13.04 -23.64
C LEU A 535 15.44 -14.56 -23.76
N ARG A 536 15.57 -15.30 -22.67
CA ARG A 536 15.39 -16.76 -22.62
C ARG A 536 14.00 -17.18 -23.09
N SER A 537 12.96 -16.45 -22.68
CA SER A 537 11.60 -16.68 -23.12
C SER A 537 11.44 -16.51 -24.63
N ALA A 538 12.08 -15.50 -25.20
CA ALA A 538 12.07 -15.28 -26.64
C ALA A 538 12.80 -16.41 -27.41
N GLU A 539 13.91 -16.94 -26.86
CA GLU A 539 14.63 -18.08 -27.44
C GLU A 539 13.77 -19.35 -27.42
N ILE A 540 13.07 -19.61 -26.30
CA ILE A 540 12.14 -20.75 -26.19
C ILE A 540 11.04 -20.61 -27.25
N ALA A 541 10.39 -19.44 -27.36
CA ALA A 541 9.34 -19.21 -28.34
C ALA A 541 9.82 -19.43 -29.79
N LYS A 542 11.04 -18.99 -30.12
CA LYS A 542 11.65 -19.18 -31.45
C LYS A 542 11.87 -20.68 -31.80
N LYS A 543 12.25 -21.54 -30.84
CA LYS A 543 12.39 -22.99 -31.06
C LYS A 543 11.10 -23.63 -31.56
N TYR A 544 9.96 -23.11 -31.13
CA TYR A 544 8.64 -23.58 -31.56
C TYR A 544 8.13 -22.92 -32.84
N GLY A 545 8.92 -22.06 -33.49
CA GLY A 545 8.52 -21.33 -34.71
C GLY A 545 7.54 -20.21 -34.44
N CYS A 546 7.74 -19.48 -33.33
CA CYS A 546 7.02 -18.26 -33.04
C CYS A 546 7.89 -17.04 -33.31
N LYS A 547 7.29 -15.99 -33.85
CA LYS A 547 7.90 -14.66 -34.00
C LYS A 547 7.52 -13.79 -32.81
N VAL A 548 8.50 -13.16 -32.18
CA VAL A 548 8.23 -12.15 -31.16
C VAL A 548 7.90 -10.85 -31.87
N VAL A 549 6.66 -10.38 -31.78
CA VAL A 549 6.19 -9.14 -32.38
C VAL A 549 6.53 -7.95 -31.50
N HIS A 550 6.46 -8.15 -30.19
CA HIS A 550 6.80 -7.16 -29.16
C HIS A 550 7.14 -7.88 -27.86
N GLY A 551 7.91 -7.24 -27.01
CA GLY A 551 8.16 -7.68 -25.64
C GLY A 551 8.56 -6.50 -24.76
N ILE A 552 7.99 -6.42 -23.57
CA ILE A 552 8.27 -5.34 -22.62
C ILE A 552 8.36 -5.89 -21.20
N VAL A 553 9.56 -5.90 -20.65
CA VAL A 553 9.88 -6.26 -19.27
C VAL A 553 9.40 -7.67 -18.89
N ASP A 554 8.10 -7.83 -18.67
CA ASP A 554 7.42 -9.04 -18.17
C ASP A 554 6.42 -9.63 -19.15
N SER A 555 6.12 -8.94 -20.26
CA SER A 555 5.14 -9.38 -21.26
C SER A 555 5.79 -9.63 -22.62
N MET A 556 5.27 -10.59 -23.39
CA MET A 556 5.72 -10.94 -24.71
C MET A 556 4.53 -11.25 -25.64
N TRP A 557 4.56 -10.75 -26.86
CA TRP A 557 3.55 -10.98 -27.90
C TRP A 557 4.13 -11.88 -29.00
N LEU A 558 3.50 -13.02 -29.21
CA LEU A 558 3.95 -14.07 -30.13
C LEU A 558 2.98 -14.22 -31.31
N GLN A 559 3.53 -14.31 -32.52
CA GLN A 559 2.81 -14.65 -33.73
C GLN A 559 3.33 -15.98 -34.28
N ASP A 560 2.43 -16.80 -34.81
CA ASP A 560 2.81 -18.06 -35.47
C ASP A 560 3.50 -17.80 -36.83
N THR A 561 4.54 -18.59 -37.16
CA THR A 561 5.23 -18.53 -38.46
C THR A 561 5.02 -19.78 -39.32
N LYS A 562 4.26 -20.78 -38.82
CA LYS A 562 4.08 -22.08 -39.48
C LYS A 562 2.65 -22.32 -39.98
N GLY A 563 1.76 -21.35 -39.92
CA GLY A 563 0.40 -21.45 -40.43
C GLY A 563 -0.50 -22.42 -39.66
N ARG A 564 -0.32 -22.50 -38.32
CA ARG A 564 -1.17 -23.32 -37.44
C ARG A 564 -2.56 -22.73 -37.30
N THR A 565 -3.53 -23.59 -37.02
CA THR A 565 -4.87 -23.10 -36.68
C THR A 565 -4.82 -22.32 -35.33
N PRO A 566 -5.80 -21.43 -35.11
CA PRO A 566 -5.88 -20.68 -33.85
C PRO A 566 -5.85 -21.57 -32.59
N GLU A 567 -6.55 -22.69 -32.62
CA GLU A 567 -6.64 -23.65 -31.51
C GLU A 567 -5.33 -24.40 -31.28
N GLU A 568 -4.63 -24.78 -32.35
CA GLU A 568 -3.30 -25.40 -32.26
C GLU A 568 -2.27 -24.41 -31.70
N PHE A 569 -2.37 -23.15 -32.13
CA PHE A 569 -1.48 -22.10 -31.65
C PHE A 569 -1.74 -21.76 -30.18
N ASP A 570 -3.00 -21.70 -29.73
CA ASP A 570 -3.35 -21.52 -28.32
C ASP A 570 -2.79 -22.65 -27.44
N LYS A 571 -2.88 -23.92 -27.89
CA LYS A 571 -2.30 -25.07 -27.17
C LYS A 571 -0.77 -24.98 -27.12
N LEU A 572 -0.15 -24.62 -28.23
CA LEU A 572 1.31 -24.48 -28.31
C LEU A 572 1.81 -23.37 -27.39
N THR A 573 1.17 -22.20 -27.41
CA THR A 573 1.62 -21.05 -26.60
C THR A 573 1.41 -21.27 -25.10
N LYS A 574 0.41 -22.06 -24.69
CA LYS A 574 0.27 -22.55 -23.31
C LYS A 574 1.45 -23.45 -22.92
N LYS A 575 1.81 -24.40 -23.79
CA LYS A 575 3.00 -25.25 -23.57
C LYS A 575 4.30 -24.43 -23.47
N ILE A 576 4.44 -23.39 -24.32
CA ILE A 576 5.57 -22.46 -24.25
C ILE A 576 5.59 -21.73 -22.89
N ALA A 577 4.44 -21.27 -22.41
CA ALA A 577 4.32 -20.61 -21.11
C ALA A 577 4.73 -21.55 -19.95
N ASP A 578 4.36 -22.82 -20.00
CA ASP A 578 4.75 -23.83 -19.02
C ASP A 578 6.27 -24.05 -19.04
N GLU A 579 6.90 -24.25 -20.23
CA GLU A 579 8.35 -24.42 -20.36
C GLU A 579 9.13 -23.17 -19.87
N ILE A 580 8.63 -21.97 -20.16
CA ILE A 580 9.21 -20.72 -19.64
C ILE A 580 9.12 -20.70 -18.12
N SER A 581 7.97 -21.08 -17.56
CA SER A 581 7.76 -21.11 -16.10
C SER A 581 8.73 -22.07 -15.42
N GLU A 582 8.92 -23.27 -15.98
CA GLU A 582 9.87 -24.26 -15.48
C GLU A 582 11.32 -23.77 -15.57
N SER A 583 11.70 -23.18 -16.71
CA SER A 583 13.08 -22.74 -16.96
C SER A 583 13.50 -21.51 -16.13
N THR A 584 12.54 -20.69 -15.71
CA THR A 584 12.79 -19.44 -14.98
C THR A 584 12.44 -19.52 -13.49
N GLY A 585 11.63 -20.50 -13.09
CA GLY A 585 11.08 -20.61 -11.74
C GLY A 585 10.04 -19.51 -11.42
N ILE A 586 9.53 -18.81 -12.45
CA ILE A 586 8.51 -17.77 -12.31
C ILE A 586 7.32 -18.11 -13.21
N PRO A 587 6.08 -18.13 -12.69
CA PRO A 587 4.91 -18.47 -13.49
C PRO A 587 4.71 -17.48 -14.66
N MET A 588 4.63 -18.02 -15.89
CA MET A 588 4.25 -17.31 -17.10
C MET A 588 2.78 -17.58 -17.39
N SER A 589 1.95 -16.55 -17.43
CA SER A 589 0.52 -16.66 -17.71
C SER A 589 0.23 -16.49 -19.20
N TRP A 590 -0.69 -17.31 -19.71
CA TRP A 590 -1.30 -17.10 -21.02
C TRP A 590 -2.45 -16.08 -20.86
N GLU A 591 -2.29 -14.86 -21.42
CA GLU A 591 -3.22 -13.74 -21.21
C GLU A 591 -4.28 -13.63 -22.31
N GLY A 592 -4.22 -14.51 -23.31
CA GLY A 592 -5.19 -14.58 -24.40
C GLY A 592 -4.60 -14.33 -25.78
N ARG A 593 -5.40 -14.67 -26.79
CA ARG A 593 -5.08 -14.43 -28.18
C ARG A 593 -5.84 -13.22 -28.72
N PHE A 594 -5.15 -12.35 -29.43
CA PHE A 594 -5.73 -11.23 -30.16
C PHE A 594 -6.18 -11.68 -31.56
N ASN A 595 -7.40 -11.38 -31.93
CA ASN A 595 -7.85 -11.49 -33.34
C ASN A 595 -7.07 -10.48 -34.18
N ASN A 596 -6.92 -9.27 -33.67
CA ASN A 596 -6.04 -8.25 -34.25
C ASN A 596 -5.41 -7.38 -33.16
N ILE A 597 -4.16 -6.96 -33.40
CA ILE A 597 -3.43 -6.00 -32.55
C ILE A 597 -2.66 -5.04 -33.44
N VAL A 598 -2.63 -3.76 -33.04
CA VAL A 598 -2.03 -2.67 -33.82
C VAL A 598 -0.92 -2.05 -32.97
N PHE A 599 0.32 -2.09 -33.43
CA PHE A 599 1.43 -1.37 -32.86
C PHE A 599 1.69 -0.09 -33.64
N LEU A 600 1.67 1.04 -32.95
CA LEU A 600 1.68 2.36 -33.55
C LEU A 600 3.10 2.90 -33.73
N PRO A 601 3.35 3.69 -34.80
CA PRO A 601 4.59 4.45 -34.94
C PRO A 601 4.66 5.62 -33.97
N SER A 602 5.86 6.16 -33.79
CA SER A 602 6.07 7.44 -33.11
C SER A 602 5.39 8.56 -33.89
N ARG A 603 4.85 9.55 -33.17
CA ARG A 603 4.27 10.74 -33.81
C ARG A 603 5.32 11.67 -34.45
N ALA A 604 6.53 11.68 -33.85
CA ALA A 604 7.62 12.53 -34.34
C ALA A 604 8.32 11.89 -35.54
N GLU A 605 8.48 10.58 -35.55
CA GLU A 605 9.20 9.81 -36.54
C GLU A 605 8.40 8.56 -36.91
N PRO A 606 7.66 8.56 -38.03
CA PRO A 606 6.75 7.49 -38.41
C PRO A 606 7.41 6.13 -38.67
N ASP A 607 8.70 6.10 -38.96
CA ASP A 607 9.48 4.85 -39.15
C ASP A 607 9.99 4.25 -37.85
N VAL A 608 9.83 4.97 -36.71
CA VAL A 608 10.24 4.52 -35.39
C VAL A 608 9.01 4.04 -34.60
N PRO A 609 9.03 2.84 -34.00
CA PRO A 609 7.92 2.36 -33.22
C PRO A 609 7.72 3.12 -31.91
N ALA A 610 6.47 3.32 -31.51
CA ALA A 610 6.14 3.83 -30.19
C ALA A 610 6.07 2.65 -29.21
N LEU A 611 7.08 2.48 -28.35
CA LEU A 611 7.33 1.30 -27.51
C LEU A 611 6.14 0.85 -26.64
N SER A 612 5.26 1.75 -26.25
CA SER A 612 4.13 1.45 -25.36
C SER A 612 2.78 1.95 -25.89
N HIS A 613 2.66 2.12 -27.21
CA HIS A 613 1.42 2.59 -27.85
C HIS A 613 0.86 1.51 -28.76
N TYR A 614 -0.15 0.81 -28.27
CA TYR A 614 -0.86 -0.23 -29.01
C TYR A 614 -2.29 -0.40 -28.55
N TRP A 615 -3.10 -1.02 -29.40
CA TRP A 615 -4.41 -1.51 -29.06
C TRP A 615 -4.70 -2.80 -29.82
N GLY A 616 -5.57 -3.63 -29.27
CA GLY A 616 -5.96 -4.88 -29.91
C GLY A 616 -7.26 -5.41 -29.36
N ILE A 617 -7.88 -6.30 -30.10
CA ILE A 617 -9.14 -6.96 -29.76
C ILE A 617 -8.86 -8.44 -29.60
N LYS A 618 -9.07 -8.95 -28.39
CA LYS A 618 -8.89 -10.36 -28.08
C LYS A 618 -9.98 -11.23 -28.70
N SER A 619 -9.75 -12.54 -28.76
CA SER A 619 -10.69 -13.53 -29.30
C SER A 619 -12.02 -13.61 -28.53
N ASP A 620 -12.03 -13.24 -27.25
CA ASP A 620 -13.21 -13.11 -26.39
C ASP A 620 -13.96 -11.77 -26.52
N GLY A 621 -13.44 -10.84 -27.34
CA GLY A 621 -14.01 -9.51 -27.57
C GLY A 621 -13.46 -8.43 -26.61
N GLU A 622 -12.58 -8.77 -25.66
CA GLU A 622 -11.94 -7.77 -24.80
C GLU A 622 -11.05 -6.83 -25.63
N VAL A 623 -11.22 -5.52 -25.40
CA VAL A 623 -10.38 -4.48 -26.02
C VAL A 623 -9.25 -4.09 -25.09
N LYS A 624 -8.01 -4.39 -25.46
CA LYS A 624 -6.81 -3.96 -24.71
C LYS A 624 -6.21 -2.72 -25.37
N VAL A 625 -6.00 -1.67 -24.59
CA VAL A 625 -5.43 -0.40 -25.05
C VAL A 625 -4.28 0.08 -24.16
N ARG A 626 -3.20 0.58 -24.77
CA ARG A 626 -2.05 1.14 -24.07
C ARG A 626 -1.54 2.41 -24.75
N GLY A 627 -1.18 3.41 -23.97
CA GLY A 627 -0.54 4.65 -24.43
C GLY A 627 -1.38 5.58 -25.28
N ILE A 628 -2.54 5.15 -25.79
CA ILE A 628 -3.41 5.94 -26.65
C ILE A 628 -4.40 6.81 -25.82
N GLU A 629 -5.09 7.74 -26.52
CA GLU A 629 -5.83 8.84 -25.90
C GLU A 629 -6.94 8.40 -24.95
N VAL A 630 -7.63 7.28 -25.21
CA VAL A 630 -8.71 6.76 -24.33
C VAL A 630 -8.21 6.49 -22.91
N ARG A 631 -6.91 6.19 -22.73
CA ARG A 631 -6.30 5.93 -21.39
C ARG A 631 -5.86 7.21 -20.69
N ARG A 632 -5.73 8.31 -21.40
CA ARG A 632 -5.24 9.56 -20.84
C ARG A 632 -6.32 10.24 -20.02
N ARG A 633 -5.94 10.75 -18.83
CA ARG A 633 -6.89 11.43 -17.92
C ARG A 633 -7.24 12.84 -18.36
N ASP A 634 -6.34 13.47 -19.12
CA ASP A 634 -6.44 14.85 -19.61
C ASP A 634 -7.13 14.97 -20.99
N MET A 635 -7.62 13.86 -21.57
CA MET A 635 -8.35 13.90 -22.83
C MET A 635 -9.83 14.19 -22.62
N PRO A 636 -10.43 15.07 -23.44
CA PRO A 636 -11.86 15.32 -23.47
C PRO A 636 -12.65 14.03 -23.76
N LYS A 637 -13.88 13.96 -23.23
CA LYS A 637 -14.74 12.79 -23.41
C LYS A 637 -15.00 12.50 -24.87
N ILE A 638 -15.24 13.53 -25.72
CA ILE A 638 -15.51 13.38 -27.17
C ILE A 638 -14.37 12.62 -27.87
N VAL A 639 -13.10 12.88 -27.50
CA VAL A 639 -11.94 12.19 -28.11
C VAL A 639 -11.92 10.72 -27.72
N LYS A 640 -12.24 10.40 -26.46
CA LYS A 640 -12.31 9.01 -25.99
C LYS A 640 -13.45 8.25 -26.66
N ASP A 641 -14.62 8.87 -26.76
CA ASP A 641 -15.79 8.29 -27.41
C ASP A 641 -15.52 8.04 -28.89
N ALA A 642 -14.88 9.00 -29.60
CA ALA A 642 -14.48 8.85 -31.00
C ALA A 642 -13.49 7.69 -31.21
N GLN A 643 -12.48 7.57 -30.31
CA GLN A 643 -11.46 6.53 -30.39
C GLN A 643 -12.04 5.13 -30.12
N TYR A 644 -12.93 5.00 -29.13
CA TYR A 644 -13.64 3.73 -28.89
C TYR A 644 -14.57 3.39 -30.06
N ALA A 645 -15.36 4.34 -30.58
CA ALA A 645 -16.21 4.11 -31.74
C ALA A 645 -15.41 3.75 -33.00
N PHE A 646 -14.19 4.25 -33.15
CA PHE A 646 -13.24 3.84 -34.18
C PHE A 646 -12.79 2.39 -33.99
N ILE A 647 -12.39 2.01 -32.76
CA ILE A 647 -11.92 0.66 -32.42
C ILE A 647 -13.06 -0.38 -32.62
N ASP A 648 -14.28 -0.05 -32.21
CA ASP A 648 -15.45 -0.94 -32.30
C ASP A 648 -15.75 -1.40 -33.74
N ILE A 649 -15.37 -0.62 -34.74
CA ILE A 649 -15.56 -1.02 -36.15
C ILE A 649 -14.73 -2.24 -36.54
N PHE A 650 -13.61 -2.43 -35.86
CA PHE A 650 -12.72 -3.57 -36.08
C PHE A 650 -13.09 -4.80 -35.26
N GLN A 651 -14.12 -4.71 -34.39
CA GLN A 651 -14.64 -5.91 -33.73
C GLN A 651 -15.11 -6.94 -34.74
N GLY A 652 -14.73 -8.20 -34.57
CA GLY A 652 -15.05 -9.29 -35.49
C GLY A 652 -14.14 -9.39 -36.73
N ALA A 653 -13.16 -8.50 -36.93
CA ALA A 653 -12.07 -8.75 -37.88
C ALA A 653 -11.12 -9.80 -37.30
N ARG A 654 -10.88 -10.88 -38.04
CA ARG A 654 -10.06 -12.02 -37.61
C ARG A 654 -8.72 -12.11 -38.35
N THR A 655 -8.64 -11.43 -39.51
CA THR A 655 -7.43 -11.38 -40.34
C THR A 655 -7.03 -9.94 -40.59
N VAL A 656 -5.79 -9.75 -41.04
CA VAL A 656 -5.28 -8.42 -41.46
C VAL A 656 -6.10 -7.89 -42.65
N ASP A 657 -6.47 -8.73 -43.61
CA ASP A 657 -7.26 -8.33 -44.76
C ASP A 657 -8.65 -7.82 -44.36
N GLU A 658 -9.37 -8.56 -43.53
CA GLU A 658 -10.66 -8.13 -42.97
C GLU A 658 -10.53 -6.81 -42.15
N PHE A 659 -9.42 -6.59 -41.52
CA PHE A 659 -9.12 -5.34 -40.81
C PHE A 659 -8.97 -4.18 -41.82
N ILE A 660 -8.20 -4.39 -42.88
CA ILE A 660 -7.96 -3.38 -43.93
C ILE A 660 -9.27 -2.99 -44.63
N GLU A 661 -10.13 -3.94 -44.93
CA GLU A 661 -11.45 -3.69 -45.54
C GLU A 661 -12.35 -2.78 -44.70
N ARG A 662 -12.16 -2.75 -43.38
CA ARG A 662 -12.93 -1.90 -42.47
C ARG A 662 -12.38 -0.48 -42.28
N ILE A 663 -11.16 -0.20 -42.73
CA ILE A 663 -10.54 1.13 -42.63
C ILE A 663 -11.40 2.26 -43.21
N PRO A 664 -12.02 2.14 -44.40
CA PRO A 664 -12.88 3.20 -44.95
C PRO A 664 -14.05 3.53 -44.01
N LYS A 665 -14.69 2.51 -43.42
CA LYS A 665 -15.79 2.68 -42.47
C LYS A 665 -15.33 3.38 -41.20
N ALA A 666 -14.14 3.01 -40.68
CA ALA A 666 -13.54 3.62 -39.51
C ALA A 666 -13.18 5.10 -39.74
N LYS A 667 -12.63 5.42 -40.94
CA LYS A 667 -12.39 6.81 -41.35
C LYS A 667 -13.68 7.61 -41.38
N LYS A 668 -14.75 7.08 -42.02
CA LYS A 668 -16.07 7.74 -42.06
C LYS A 668 -16.57 8.03 -40.65
N LYS A 669 -16.45 7.07 -39.72
CA LYS A 669 -16.86 7.24 -38.34
C LYS A 669 -16.07 8.34 -37.61
N LEU A 670 -14.79 8.44 -37.85
CA LEU A 670 -13.96 9.51 -37.32
C LEU A 670 -14.40 10.89 -37.85
N TYR A 671 -14.68 11.00 -39.15
CA TYR A 671 -15.16 12.24 -39.73
C TYR A 671 -16.52 12.68 -39.18
N GLU A 672 -17.42 11.77 -38.81
CA GLU A 672 -18.69 12.10 -38.14
C GLU A 672 -18.44 12.82 -36.78
N TYR A 673 -17.44 12.40 -36.03
CA TYR A 673 -17.07 13.06 -34.78
C TYR A 673 -16.39 14.42 -34.99
N VAL A 674 -15.54 14.53 -36.01
CA VAL A 674 -14.93 15.80 -36.41
C VAL A 674 -15.99 16.80 -36.82
N GLU A 675 -16.95 16.41 -37.65
CA GLU A 675 -18.07 17.25 -38.09
C GLU A 675 -18.95 17.72 -36.94
N ARG A 676 -19.24 16.84 -35.97
CA ARG A 676 -19.98 17.22 -34.75
C ARG A 676 -19.28 18.34 -33.96
N VAL A 677 -17.95 18.31 -33.90
CA VAL A 677 -17.15 19.36 -33.22
C VAL A 677 -17.23 20.67 -34.02
N TYR A 678 -16.99 20.63 -35.35
CA TYR A 678 -17.03 21.82 -36.21
C TYR A 678 -18.41 22.45 -36.31
N SER A 679 -19.46 21.64 -36.30
CA SER A 679 -20.85 22.12 -36.34
C SER A 679 -21.38 22.59 -34.97
N GLY A 680 -20.57 22.55 -33.91
CA GLY A 680 -20.98 22.94 -32.57
C GLY A 680 -21.99 21.99 -31.92
N LYS A 681 -22.20 20.79 -32.45
CA LYS A 681 -23.14 19.77 -31.94
C LYS A 681 -22.50 18.89 -30.83
N VAL A 682 -21.69 19.52 -29.95
CA VAL A 682 -21.01 18.87 -28.82
C VAL A 682 -21.20 19.70 -27.56
N SER A 683 -21.51 19.06 -26.44
CA SER A 683 -21.66 19.77 -25.18
C SER A 683 -20.32 20.30 -24.67
N GLY A 684 -20.30 21.42 -23.97
CA GLY A 684 -19.08 21.96 -23.34
C GLY A 684 -18.45 20.97 -22.35
N ASN A 685 -19.25 20.11 -21.69
CA ASN A 685 -18.76 19.06 -20.81
C ASN A 685 -17.95 17.99 -21.54
N ASP A 686 -18.34 17.65 -22.78
CA ASP A 686 -17.64 16.65 -23.58
C ASP A 686 -16.32 17.18 -24.19
N LEU A 687 -16.17 18.51 -24.24
CA LEU A 687 -14.95 19.22 -24.67
C LEU A 687 -14.02 19.56 -23.52
N THR A 688 -14.47 19.40 -22.26
CA THR A 688 -13.72 19.83 -21.08
C THR A 688 -12.45 18.99 -20.88
N ILE A 689 -11.31 19.66 -20.82
CA ILE A 689 -10.03 19.10 -20.43
C ILE A 689 -9.87 19.27 -18.92
N ARG A 690 -9.69 18.16 -18.19
CA ARG A 690 -9.47 18.17 -16.74
C ARG A 690 -8.01 17.91 -16.43
N GLN A 691 -7.35 18.92 -15.85
CA GLN A 691 -5.96 18.78 -15.42
C GLN A 691 -5.81 19.13 -13.94
N LYS A 692 -5.05 18.31 -13.22
CA LYS A 692 -4.73 18.58 -11.82
C LYS A 692 -3.51 19.50 -11.73
N ILE A 693 -3.58 20.49 -10.85
CA ILE A 693 -2.43 21.31 -10.47
C ILE A 693 -1.74 20.71 -9.23
N SER A 694 -0.42 20.64 -9.26
CA SER A 694 0.40 20.03 -8.20
C SER A 694 0.80 20.99 -7.08
N ARG A 695 0.55 22.27 -7.26
CA ARG A 695 0.95 23.33 -6.33
C ARG A 695 -0.10 24.45 -6.32
N LYS A 696 -0.04 25.33 -5.31
CA LYS A 696 -0.80 26.57 -5.36
C LYS A 696 -0.46 27.33 -6.65
N PRO A 697 -1.43 27.97 -7.33
CA PRO A 697 -1.18 28.66 -8.58
C PRO A 697 -0.02 29.69 -8.51
N SER A 698 0.10 30.38 -7.37
CA SER A 698 1.19 31.34 -7.10
C SER A 698 2.59 30.71 -6.97
N ALA A 699 2.68 29.42 -6.65
CA ALA A 699 3.95 28.70 -6.46
C ALA A 699 4.56 28.12 -7.75
N TYR A 700 3.90 28.28 -8.90
CA TYR A 700 4.45 27.86 -10.18
C TYR A 700 5.46 28.86 -10.70
N LYS A 701 6.70 28.41 -10.91
CA LYS A 701 7.78 29.22 -11.52
C LYS A 701 7.65 29.36 -13.04
N VAL A 702 7.00 28.38 -13.68
CA VAL A 702 6.79 28.32 -15.14
C VAL A 702 5.33 28.60 -15.47
N ASN A 703 5.08 29.39 -16.51
CA ASN A 703 3.74 29.69 -17.01
C ASN A 703 3.19 28.54 -17.88
N SER A 704 2.93 27.37 -17.28
CA SER A 704 2.19 26.32 -17.96
C SER A 704 0.72 26.69 -18.11
N TYR A 705 0.02 26.12 -19.10
CA TYR A 705 -1.41 26.40 -19.34
C TYR A 705 -2.26 26.22 -18.07
N GLN A 706 -1.98 25.16 -17.29
CA GLN A 706 -2.68 24.87 -16.05
C GLN A 706 -2.47 25.95 -14.98
N ALA A 707 -1.21 26.43 -14.87
CA ALA A 707 -0.88 27.47 -13.90
C ALA A 707 -1.51 28.81 -14.26
N VAL A 708 -1.54 29.16 -15.55
CA VAL A 708 -2.18 30.39 -16.06
C VAL A 708 -3.68 30.34 -15.81
N ALA A 709 -4.35 29.25 -16.21
CA ALA A 709 -5.77 29.05 -16.00
C ALA A 709 -6.15 29.10 -14.50
N ALA A 710 -5.38 28.44 -13.66
CA ALA A 710 -5.62 28.42 -12.22
C ALA A 710 -5.45 29.82 -11.59
N ARG A 711 -4.46 30.62 -12.01
CA ARG A 711 -4.31 32.01 -11.56
C ARG A 711 -5.46 32.91 -12.02
N GLN A 712 -5.97 32.70 -13.24
CA GLN A 712 -7.15 33.43 -13.73
C GLN A 712 -8.39 33.10 -12.89
N LEU A 713 -8.61 31.83 -12.56
CA LEU A 713 -9.69 31.38 -11.71
C LEU A 713 -9.58 31.96 -10.29
N GLU A 714 -8.37 32.03 -9.71
CA GLU A 714 -8.15 32.70 -8.40
C GLU A 714 -8.51 34.19 -8.46
N ARG A 715 -8.13 34.90 -9.55
CA ARG A 715 -8.46 36.32 -9.74
C ARG A 715 -9.96 36.58 -9.91
N SER A 716 -10.69 35.64 -10.49
CA SER A 716 -12.16 35.72 -10.62
C SER A 716 -12.91 35.20 -9.38
N GLY A 717 -12.22 34.98 -8.25
CA GLY A 717 -12.84 34.55 -6.98
C GLY A 717 -13.13 33.03 -6.93
N VAL A 718 -12.83 32.28 -7.98
CA VAL A 718 -12.93 30.82 -8.00
C VAL A 718 -11.66 30.24 -7.40
N VAL A 719 -11.78 29.55 -6.28
CA VAL A 719 -10.61 28.98 -5.61
C VAL A 719 -10.18 27.71 -6.31
N ALA A 720 -9.05 27.76 -6.99
CA ALA A 720 -8.38 26.56 -7.50
C ALA A 720 -7.70 25.82 -6.33
N SER A 721 -8.25 24.68 -5.92
CA SER A 721 -7.58 23.82 -4.96
C SER A 721 -6.48 23.01 -5.65
N ALA A 722 -5.27 23.01 -5.12
CA ALA A 722 -4.22 22.09 -5.54
C ALA A 722 -4.59 20.64 -5.15
N GLY A 723 -4.55 19.73 -6.09
CA GLY A 723 -4.73 18.30 -5.87
C GLY A 723 -6.00 17.73 -6.37
#